data_79ba8535e058abd386a41df8d7380ce1
#
_entry.id   79ba8535e058abd386a41df8d7380ce1
#
_cell.length_a   1.000
_cell.length_b   1.000
_cell.length_c   1.000
_cell.angle_alpha   90.00
_cell.angle_beta   90.00
_cell.angle_gamma   90.00
#
_symmetry.space_group_name_H-M   'P 1'
#
loop_
_entity.id
_entity.type
_entity.pdbx_description
1 polymer ?
#
loop_
_entity_poly.entity_id
_entity_poly.type
_entity_poly.pdbx_seq_one_letter_code
_entity_poly.pdbx_strand_id
1 'polypeptide(L)'
;VVVQNTAFGPRIDMRGSGEKSLSRVKVLVDGISINPTEETMASLPINAIPVESIKKIEIIPGGGATLYGSGSVGGVVSISTNSNVTRDNFFMDLNYGSYDNRNFGFAGGYNFNKNLYVNYGFSYLNSEDYREHEEKENKIYLLGFDYKINSKNRFRFQTRFSDIKQDSSNQIPVEELKNNRRKAGLNMDIDTKDRSYTFDYEYRPTQNLTLSTSLYKQEQKRDISTESIDDIKIVASNRRFSHITQEKIFYDVKSEMQAKFEADKKGLKLKAKYDYNLIGDNPSETIVGFDYQTSTNKRNSLVQSETLKNYYDSSIGGFRNLDSTDRSPIINKVDMKMTKKSEGMYIFNKWGLSNWLDVTLGGRMERTKYNGYRENGPNVMPYVTPEKKRIDTDEKLTNYAGELGFLFKYNDTGRIYTRYERGFVTPFGNQLTDKVHDTELKNKQAGIIIPPSVNVASKYVANNLKSEKTDTFEIGFRDYIWGSSISTSFFLTDTTDEITLISSGVTNPAVNRWKYRNIGKTRRMGIEFEAEQNIGKFGFNQSLTLINTKVLKSNDEARIEKGDKVPMVPRLKATLGVKYNFTDRLSGYLNYVYLAKQETRELRENSDISKDDVIVKHTIGGHGTLEAGLSYKPDNYSDIKIGAKNILSNKYNLRETSLEALPAPERNYYLQLNVRF
;
A
#
# COMPACT_ATOMS: atom_id res chain seq x y z
N VAL A 1 4.98 -12.67 0.27
CA VAL A 1 4.54 -11.36 -0.25
C VAL A 1 3.22 -11.52 -0.98
N VAL A 2 2.27 -10.64 -0.74
CA VAL A 2 0.97 -10.60 -1.44
C VAL A 2 0.80 -9.21 -2.05
N VAL A 3 0.51 -9.17 -3.34
CA VAL A 3 0.09 -7.93 -4.00
C VAL A 3 -1.44 -7.88 -3.91
N GLN A 4 -1.96 -6.86 -3.24
CA GLN A 4 -3.40 -6.61 -3.14
C GLN A 4 -3.76 -5.50 -4.12
N ASN A 5 -4.67 -5.77 -5.03
CA ASN A 5 -5.24 -4.74 -5.89
C ASN A 5 -6.45 -4.10 -5.19
N THR A 6 -6.49 -2.80 -5.20
CA THR A 6 -7.62 -2.01 -4.72
C THR A 6 -8.11 -1.12 -5.86
N ALA A 7 -9.29 -0.52 -5.72
CA ALA A 7 -9.80 0.44 -6.69
C ALA A 7 -8.83 1.61 -6.97
N PHE A 8 -7.92 1.91 -6.02
CA PHE A 8 -6.94 3.00 -6.15
C PHE A 8 -5.58 2.52 -6.66
N GLY A 9 -5.36 1.23 -6.84
CA GLY A 9 -4.12 0.65 -7.32
C GLY A 9 -3.49 -0.37 -6.37
N PRO A 10 -2.27 -0.84 -6.66
CA PRO A 10 -1.64 -1.94 -5.95
C PRO A 10 -1.13 -1.57 -4.56
N ARG A 11 -1.12 -2.56 -3.67
CA ARG A 11 -0.48 -2.56 -2.35
C ARG A 11 0.33 -3.84 -2.19
N ILE A 12 1.45 -3.77 -1.51
CA ILE A 12 2.28 -4.94 -1.19
C ILE A 12 2.10 -5.26 0.28
N ASP A 13 1.55 -6.44 0.57
CA ASP A 13 1.43 -6.95 1.94
C ASP A 13 2.51 -8.00 2.25
N MET A 14 3.09 -7.87 3.43
CA MET A 14 4.06 -8.80 3.99
C MET A 14 3.71 -9.07 5.45
N ARG A 15 3.81 -10.35 5.86
CA ARG A 15 3.63 -10.81 7.24
C ARG A 15 2.33 -10.32 7.90
N GLY A 16 1.26 -10.24 7.11
CA GLY A 16 -0.07 -9.91 7.61
C GLY A 16 -0.23 -8.44 8.04
N SER A 17 0.36 -7.52 7.32
CA SER A 17 0.09 -6.09 7.47
C SER A 17 -1.34 -5.73 7.03
N GLY A 18 -1.92 -6.51 6.09
CA GLY A 18 -3.28 -6.39 5.63
C GLY A 18 -3.59 -5.02 5.02
N GLU A 19 -4.70 -4.41 5.39
CA GLU A 19 -5.11 -3.09 4.90
C GLU A 19 -4.10 -1.97 5.24
N LYS A 20 -3.20 -2.20 6.20
CA LYS A 20 -2.18 -1.23 6.64
C LYS A 20 -0.82 -1.40 5.96
N SER A 21 -0.76 -2.21 4.92
CA SER A 21 0.49 -2.50 4.20
C SER A 21 1.21 -1.26 3.68
N LEU A 22 0.49 -0.20 3.26
CA LEU A 22 1.09 1.07 2.80
C LEU A 22 1.96 1.77 3.85
N SER A 23 1.60 1.63 5.13
CA SER A 23 2.34 2.23 6.26
C SER A 23 3.38 1.30 6.87
N ARG A 24 3.40 0.01 6.52
CA ARG A 24 4.20 -1.02 7.19
C ARG A 24 5.20 -1.73 6.31
N VAL A 25 4.97 -1.75 5.00
CA VAL A 25 5.91 -2.32 4.02
C VAL A 25 6.55 -1.18 3.24
N LYS A 26 7.85 -1.05 3.35
CA LYS A 26 8.62 -0.01 2.65
C LYS A 26 9.08 -0.51 1.30
N VAL A 27 8.74 0.24 0.25
CA VAL A 27 9.19 -0.05 -1.12
C VAL A 27 10.18 1.01 -1.56
N LEU A 28 11.35 0.56 -1.97
CA LEU A 28 12.45 1.41 -2.41
C LEU A 28 12.71 1.19 -3.90
N VAL A 29 13.01 2.26 -4.62
CA VAL A 29 13.56 2.22 -5.98
C VAL A 29 14.90 2.93 -5.94
N ASP A 30 15.97 2.21 -6.27
CA ASP A 30 17.35 2.69 -6.18
C ASP A 30 17.66 3.37 -4.83
N GLY A 31 17.15 2.76 -3.72
CA GLY A 31 17.36 3.22 -2.35
C GLY A 31 16.43 4.33 -1.87
N ILE A 32 15.55 4.87 -2.72
CA ILE A 32 14.60 5.94 -2.37
C ILE A 32 13.19 5.37 -2.22
N SER A 33 12.52 5.68 -1.10
CA SER A 33 11.16 5.19 -0.84
C SER A 33 10.13 5.83 -1.77
N ILE A 34 9.32 4.96 -2.41
CA ILE A 34 8.18 5.36 -3.23
C ILE A 34 6.84 5.28 -2.48
N ASN A 35 6.84 4.91 -1.18
CA ASN A 35 5.62 4.87 -0.40
C ASN A 35 4.92 6.24 -0.40
N PRO A 36 3.57 6.24 -0.47
CA PRO A 36 2.79 7.46 -0.35
C PRO A 36 3.01 8.11 1.02
N THR A 37 2.81 9.40 1.09
CA THR A 37 2.98 10.20 2.31
C THR A 37 1.64 10.52 2.98
N GLU A 38 0.56 10.07 2.38
CA GLU A 38 -0.83 10.11 2.85
C GLU A 38 -1.53 8.81 2.44
N GLU A 39 -2.51 8.31 3.22
CA GLU A 39 -3.15 7.03 2.91
C GLU A 39 -4.50 7.16 2.19
N THR A 40 -5.12 8.36 2.17
CA THR A 40 -6.44 8.55 1.57
C THR A 40 -6.38 8.29 0.06
N MET A 41 -7.14 7.29 -0.40
CA MET A 41 -7.17 6.88 -1.82
C MET A 41 -5.77 6.61 -2.39
N ALA A 42 -4.81 6.21 -1.56
CA ALA A 42 -3.42 6.03 -1.95
C ALA A 42 -3.12 4.59 -2.40
N SER A 43 -2.14 4.47 -3.27
CA SER A 43 -1.56 3.21 -3.73
C SER A 43 -0.04 3.33 -3.80
N LEU A 44 0.64 2.20 -3.95
CA LEU A 44 2.07 2.19 -4.26
C LEU A 44 2.26 2.48 -5.76
N PRO A 45 3.08 3.48 -6.14
CA PRO A 45 3.33 3.79 -7.55
C PRO A 45 4.34 2.80 -8.17
N ILE A 46 4.15 1.49 -7.96
CA ILE A 46 4.98 0.45 -8.60
C ILE A 46 4.75 0.41 -10.11
N ASN A 47 3.57 0.80 -10.55
CA ASN A 47 3.24 0.91 -11.98
C ASN A 47 3.94 2.11 -12.66
N ALA A 48 4.65 2.95 -11.89
CA ALA A 48 5.45 4.06 -12.40
C ALA A 48 6.93 3.68 -12.59
N ILE A 49 7.26 2.39 -12.70
CA ILE A 49 8.63 1.87 -12.92
C ILE A 49 8.60 1.07 -14.23
N PRO A 50 9.44 1.39 -15.23
CA PRO A 50 9.56 0.55 -16.41
C PRO A 50 10.06 -0.84 -15.99
N VAL A 51 9.26 -1.87 -16.22
CA VAL A 51 9.59 -3.26 -15.81
C VAL A 51 10.88 -3.71 -16.48
N GLU A 52 11.12 -3.25 -17.71
CA GLU A 52 12.28 -3.53 -18.53
C GLU A 52 13.57 -2.99 -17.90
N SER A 53 13.46 -1.95 -17.08
CA SER A 53 14.61 -1.36 -16.37
C SER A 53 14.99 -2.10 -15.09
N ILE A 54 14.11 -2.99 -14.58
CA ILE A 54 14.34 -3.67 -13.30
C ILE A 54 15.41 -4.76 -13.46
N LYS A 55 16.48 -4.66 -12.69
CA LYS A 55 17.58 -5.64 -12.64
C LYS A 55 17.50 -6.59 -11.47
N LYS A 56 17.01 -6.11 -10.33
CA LYS A 56 16.96 -6.90 -9.09
C LYS A 56 15.83 -6.44 -8.21
N ILE A 57 15.15 -7.39 -7.61
CA ILE A 57 14.20 -7.15 -6.52
C ILE A 57 14.70 -7.93 -5.31
N GLU A 58 14.96 -7.23 -4.21
CA GLU A 58 15.35 -7.81 -2.94
C GLU A 58 14.22 -7.64 -1.93
N ILE A 59 13.85 -8.71 -1.26
CA ILE A 59 12.79 -8.72 -0.27
C ILE A 59 13.42 -9.04 1.08
N ILE A 60 13.22 -8.14 2.04
CA ILE A 60 13.64 -8.31 3.43
C ILE A 60 12.36 -8.43 4.26
N PRO A 61 11.92 -9.65 4.60
CA PRO A 61 10.68 -9.83 5.36
C PRO A 61 10.88 -9.43 6.82
N GLY A 62 9.90 -8.71 7.36
CA GLY A 62 9.78 -8.37 8.77
C GLY A 62 11.02 -7.72 9.36
N GLY A 63 11.31 -6.48 9.00
CA GLY A 63 12.44 -5.77 9.58
C GLY A 63 13.03 -4.69 8.68
N GLY A 64 14.05 -4.03 9.20
CA GLY A 64 14.77 -2.96 8.52
C GLY A 64 14.53 -1.57 9.11
N ALA A 65 13.88 -1.47 10.27
CA ALA A 65 13.60 -0.18 10.89
C ALA A 65 14.86 0.58 11.30
N THR A 66 15.93 -0.13 11.62
CA THR A 66 17.24 0.48 11.91
C THR A 66 17.78 1.23 10.69
N LEU A 67 17.81 0.61 9.53
CA LEU A 67 18.38 1.21 8.31
C LEU A 67 17.40 2.11 7.56
N TYR A 68 16.11 1.77 7.58
CA TYR A 68 15.11 2.42 6.71
C TYR A 68 14.08 3.26 7.45
N GLY A 69 14.06 3.22 8.81
CA GLY A 69 13.19 4.03 9.65
C GLY A 69 11.72 3.63 9.60
N SER A 70 10.84 4.58 9.90
CA SER A 70 9.40 4.39 9.96
C SER A 70 8.84 3.67 8.73
N GLY A 71 7.92 2.72 8.96
CA GLY A 71 7.16 2.08 7.89
C GLY A 71 7.82 0.86 7.26
N SER A 72 8.85 0.26 7.89
CA SER A 72 9.53 -0.95 7.42
C SER A 72 9.27 -2.19 8.30
N VAL A 73 8.37 -2.09 9.27
CA VAL A 73 8.10 -3.15 10.27
C VAL A 73 7.51 -4.44 9.68
N GLY A 74 6.78 -4.36 8.55
CA GLY A 74 6.30 -5.51 7.81
C GLY A 74 7.36 -6.09 6.87
N GLY A 75 8.35 -5.29 6.51
CA GLY A 75 9.45 -5.64 5.62
C GLY A 75 9.81 -4.53 4.65
N VAL A 76 10.83 -4.82 3.83
CA VAL A 76 11.34 -3.90 2.80
C VAL A 76 11.38 -4.63 1.47
N VAL A 77 10.91 -3.99 0.41
CA VAL A 77 11.09 -4.40 -0.99
C VAL A 77 12.01 -3.38 -1.65
N SER A 78 13.18 -3.79 -2.05
CA SER A 78 14.18 -2.95 -2.71
C SER A 78 14.28 -3.33 -4.18
N ILE A 79 13.92 -2.39 -5.05
CA ILE A 79 13.96 -2.52 -6.51
C ILE A 79 15.18 -1.75 -7.00
N SER A 80 16.08 -2.46 -7.67
CA SER A 80 17.25 -1.87 -8.33
C SER A 80 17.02 -1.84 -9.84
N THR A 81 17.23 -0.67 -10.44
CA THR A 81 17.09 -0.47 -11.89
C THR A 81 18.46 -0.52 -12.59
N ASN A 82 18.46 -0.26 -13.91
CA ASN A 82 19.68 -0.18 -14.73
C ASN A 82 20.72 0.84 -14.25
N SER A 83 20.33 1.77 -13.37
CA SER A 83 21.23 2.75 -12.78
C SER A 83 22.44 2.13 -12.05
N ASN A 84 22.33 0.86 -11.66
CA ASN A 84 23.38 0.12 -10.96
C ASN A 84 24.20 -0.81 -11.87
N VAL A 85 23.94 -0.80 -13.18
CA VAL A 85 24.66 -1.60 -14.20
C VAL A 85 25.54 -0.68 -15.03
N THR A 86 26.79 -1.09 -15.28
CA THR A 86 27.77 -0.31 -16.05
C THR A 86 28.25 -1.05 -17.30
N ARG A 87 27.51 -2.04 -17.76
CA ARG A 87 27.75 -2.76 -19.01
C ARG A 87 26.70 -2.36 -20.03
N ASP A 88 27.12 -2.30 -21.31
CA ASP A 88 26.19 -2.12 -22.40
C ASP A 88 25.14 -3.23 -22.37
N ASN A 89 23.90 -2.84 -22.43
CA ASN A 89 22.80 -3.77 -22.42
C ASN A 89 21.55 -3.11 -23.05
N PHE A 90 20.69 -3.96 -23.58
CA PHE A 90 19.39 -3.55 -24.09
C PHE A 90 18.37 -4.64 -23.77
N PHE A 91 17.20 -4.26 -23.36
CA PHE A 91 16.06 -5.14 -23.13
C PHE A 91 14.79 -4.51 -23.74
N MET A 92 14.03 -5.28 -24.48
CA MET A 92 12.73 -4.90 -25.03
C MET A 92 11.68 -5.95 -24.68
N ASP A 93 10.51 -5.51 -24.33
CA ASP A 93 9.32 -6.32 -24.08
C ASP A 93 8.14 -5.85 -24.95
N LEU A 94 7.51 -6.80 -25.60
CA LEU A 94 6.24 -6.61 -26.31
C LEU A 94 5.25 -7.62 -25.73
N ASN A 95 4.15 -7.16 -25.21
CA ASN A 95 3.11 -8.03 -24.67
C ASN A 95 1.74 -7.64 -25.26
N TYR A 96 1.00 -8.66 -25.71
CA TYR A 96 -0.37 -8.54 -26.14
C TYR A 96 -1.22 -9.59 -25.42
N GLY A 97 -2.38 -9.20 -24.90
CA GLY A 97 -3.20 -10.11 -24.11
C GLY A 97 -4.70 -9.82 -24.17
N SER A 98 -5.46 -10.62 -23.45
CA SER A 98 -6.89 -10.42 -23.26
C SER A 98 -7.20 -9.02 -22.73
N TYR A 99 -8.40 -8.53 -23.02
CA TYR A 99 -8.88 -7.19 -22.63
C TYR A 99 -8.07 -6.07 -23.30
N ASP A 100 -7.72 -6.27 -24.57
CA ASP A 100 -6.89 -5.39 -25.39
C ASP A 100 -5.62 -4.88 -24.66
N ASN A 101 -5.03 -5.76 -23.82
CA ASN A 101 -3.83 -5.43 -23.11
C ASN A 101 -2.64 -5.39 -24.06
N ARG A 102 -2.08 -4.19 -24.26
CA ARG A 102 -0.92 -3.91 -25.11
C ARG A 102 0.15 -3.26 -24.27
N ASN A 103 1.27 -3.93 -24.12
CA ASN A 103 2.44 -3.37 -23.44
C ASN A 103 3.63 -3.36 -24.40
N PHE A 104 4.29 -2.23 -24.49
CA PHE A 104 5.55 -2.05 -25.19
C PHE A 104 6.53 -1.35 -24.26
N GLY A 105 7.70 -1.92 -24.08
CA GLY A 105 8.72 -1.28 -23.28
C GLY A 105 10.12 -1.64 -23.73
N PHE A 106 11.06 -0.74 -23.46
CA PHE A 106 12.47 -1.01 -23.62
C PHE A 106 13.27 -0.28 -22.55
N ALA A 107 14.39 -0.87 -22.17
CA ALA A 107 15.37 -0.23 -21.30
C ALA A 107 16.78 -0.70 -21.65
N GLY A 108 17.75 0.13 -21.37
CA GLY A 108 19.12 -0.23 -21.63
C GLY A 108 20.11 0.76 -21.03
N GLY A 109 21.36 0.55 -21.38
CA GLY A 109 22.42 1.47 -21.04
C GLY A 109 23.65 1.29 -21.94
N TYR A 110 24.36 2.38 -22.11
CA TYR A 110 25.49 2.46 -23.00
C TYR A 110 26.65 3.23 -22.38
N ASN A 111 27.89 2.69 -22.54
CA ASN A 111 29.11 3.35 -22.14
C ASN A 111 29.56 4.29 -23.26
N PHE A 112 29.31 5.59 -23.13
CA PHE A 112 29.86 6.59 -24.07
C PHE A 112 31.35 6.64 -24.06
N ASN A 113 31.99 6.43 -22.89
CA ASN A 113 33.38 6.31 -22.68
C ASN A 113 33.68 5.59 -21.35
N LYS A 114 34.96 5.46 -20.96
CA LYS A 114 35.39 4.79 -19.72
C LYS A 114 34.80 5.40 -18.43
N ASN A 115 34.34 6.64 -18.51
CA ASN A 115 33.89 7.42 -17.35
C ASN A 115 32.40 7.67 -17.34
N LEU A 116 31.71 7.67 -18.49
CA LEU A 116 30.30 8.03 -18.60
C LEU A 116 29.46 6.86 -19.12
N TYR A 117 28.56 6.40 -18.28
CA TYR A 117 27.50 5.46 -18.63
C TYR A 117 26.14 6.17 -18.60
N VAL A 118 25.32 5.95 -19.61
CA VAL A 118 23.96 6.49 -19.72
C VAL A 118 22.99 5.33 -19.72
N ASN A 119 21.97 5.38 -18.86
CA ASN A 119 20.87 4.42 -18.86
C ASN A 119 19.57 5.11 -19.22
N TYR A 120 18.69 4.36 -19.86
CA TYR A 120 17.39 4.86 -20.34
C TYR A 120 16.34 3.76 -20.23
N GLY A 121 15.07 4.17 -20.20
CA GLY A 121 13.94 3.26 -20.21
C GLY A 121 12.67 3.98 -20.63
N PHE A 122 11.81 3.24 -21.30
CA PHE A 122 10.48 3.66 -21.69
C PHE A 122 9.53 2.47 -21.54
N SER A 123 8.32 2.73 -21.06
CA SER A 123 7.24 1.74 -21.06
C SER A 123 5.91 2.41 -21.37
N TYR A 124 5.14 1.76 -22.23
CA TYR A 124 3.78 2.13 -22.59
C TYR A 124 2.85 0.94 -22.38
N LEU A 125 1.80 1.14 -21.61
CA LEU A 125 0.74 0.17 -21.39
C LEU A 125 -0.60 0.81 -21.80
N ASN A 126 -1.39 0.09 -22.58
CA ASN A 126 -2.80 0.36 -22.79
C ASN A 126 -3.59 -0.92 -22.56
N SER A 127 -4.73 -0.85 -21.85
CA SER A 127 -5.58 -2.00 -21.53
C SER A 127 -7.00 -1.55 -21.24
N GLU A 128 -7.99 -2.31 -21.71
CA GLU A 128 -9.40 -2.15 -21.30
C GLU A 128 -9.70 -2.84 -19.96
N ASP A 129 -8.78 -3.70 -19.48
CA ASP A 129 -8.91 -4.54 -18.29
C ASP A 129 -10.16 -5.47 -18.28
N TYR A 130 -10.43 -6.17 -17.16
CA TYR A 130 -11.45 -7.23 -17.09
C TYR A 130 -12.88 -6.68 -17.01
N ARG A 131 -13.09 -5.62 -16.23
CA ARG A 131 -14.41 -5.06 -15.96
C ARG A 131 -14.75 -3.91 -16.90
N GLU A 132 -16.01 -3.64 -17.05
CA GLU A 132 -16.50 -2.47 -17.77
C GLU A 132 -15.97 -1.19 -17.11
N HIS A 133 -15.55 -0.20 -17.88
CA HIS A 133 -14.95 1.05 -17.43
C HIS A 133 -13.68 0.88 -16.56
N GLU A 134 -12.79 -0.02 -16.94
CA GLU A 134 -11.48 -0.20 -16.31
C GLU A 134 -10.34 0.00 -17.33
N GLU A 135 -10.34 1.13 -18.01
CA GLU A 135 -9.29 1.47 -18.95
C GLU A 135 -8.02 1.95 -18.25
N LYS A 136 -6.86 1.64 -18.82
CA LYS A 136 -5.56 2.07 -18.31
C LYS A 136 -4.64 2.50 -19.43
N GLU A 137 -4.05 3.68 -19.31
CA GLU A 137 -2.96 4.15 -20.14
C GLU A 137 -1.80 4.61 -19.27
N ASN A 138 -0.64 3.95 -19.38
CA ASN A 138 0.57 4.31 -18.64
C ASN A 138 1.69 4.66 -19.59
N LYS A 139 2.35 5.79 -19.36
CA LYS A 139 3.56 6.22 -20.06
C LYS A 139 4.65 6.50 -19.04
N ILE A 140 5.77 5.80 -19.13
CA ILE A 140 6.85 5.88 -18.15
C ILE A 140 8.16 6.10 -18.87
N TYR A 141 8.95 7.06 -18.39
CA TYR A 141 10.26 7.43 -18.93
C TYR A 141 11.28 7.38 -17.81
N LEU A 142 12.45 6.85 -18.10
CA LEU A 142 13.61 6.81 -17.21
C LEU A 142 14.84 7.27 -17.99
N LEU A 143 15.64 8.15 -17.38
CA LEU A 143 16.92 8.57 -17.88
C LEU A 143 17.89 8.72 -16.72
N GLY A 144 19.09 8.20 -16.89
CA GLY A 144 20.14 8.29 -15.87
C GLY A 144 21.54 8.44 -16.46
N PHE A 145 22.41 9.06 -15.69
CA PHE A 145 23.81 9.29 -15.99
C PHE A 145 24.65 8.81 -14.81
N ASP A 146 25.67 8.03 -15.10
CA ASP A 146 26.65 7.55 -14.13
C ASP A 146 28.04 8.00 -14.59
N TYR A 147 28.65 8.91 -13.84
CA TYR A 147 29.92 9.51 -14.19
C TYR A 147 30.99 9.20 -13.14
N LYS A 148 32.02 8.48 -13.53
CA LYS A 148 33.20 8.18 -12.73
C LYS A 148 34.27 9.24 -13.00
N ILE A 149 34.45 10.20 -12.09
CA ILE A 149 35.51 11.19 -12.21
C ILE A 149 36.89 10.48 -12.16
N ASN A 150 37.03 9.54 -11.23
CA ASN A 150 38.20 8.70 -11.02
C ASN A 150 37.82 7.44 -10.23
N SER A 151 38.79 6.63 -9.83
CA SER A 151 38.56 5.41 -9.05
C SER A 151 37.89 5.63 -7.67
N LYS A 152 37.97 6.85 -7.13
CA LYS A 152 37.47 7.21 -5.81
C LYS A 152 36.16 7.98 -5.85
N ASN A 153 35.81 8.64 -6.95
CA ASN A 153 34.71 9.58 -7.04
C ASN A 153 33.76 9.20 -8.16
N ARG A 154 32.47 9.02 -7.81
CA ARG A 154 31.42 8.66 -8.73
C ARG A 154 30.17 9.51 -8.47
N PHE A 155 29.58 10.05 -9.53
CA PHE A 155 28.30 10.73 -9.51
C PHE A 155 27.27 9.93 -10.28
N ARG A 156 26.03 9.91 -9.78
CA ARG A 156 24.88 9.40 -10.51
C ARG A 156 23.77 10.43 -10.46
N PHE A 157 23.11 10.61 -11.57
CA PHE A 157 21.87 11.37 -11.67
C PHE A 157 20.85 10.48 -12.35
N GLN A 158 19.64 10.46 -11.81
CA GLN A 158 18.53 9.71 -12.39
C GLN A 158 17.25 10.52 -12.32
N THR A 159 16.50 10.48 -13.40
CA THR A 159 15.14 11.04 -13.44
C THR A 159 14.16 10.01 -13.97
N ARG A 160 12.96 10.04 -13.42
CA ARG A 160 11.83 9.21 -13.86
C ARG A 160 10.58 10.06 -13.90
N PHE A 161 9.83 9.94 -15.00
CA PHE A 161 8.54 10.56 -15.21
C PHE A 161 7.51 9.49 -15.52
N SER A 162 6.33 9.61 -14.97
CA SER A 162 5.18 8.78 -15.36
C SER A 162 3.92 9.62 -15.50
N ASP A 163 3.12 9.24 -16.49
CA ASP A 163 1.76 9.73 -16.73
C ASP A 163 0.86 8.50 -16.79
N ILE A 164 0.00 8.34 -15.80
CA ILE A 164 -0.85 7.16 -15.59
C ILE A 164 -2.29 7.64 -15.55
N LYS A 165 -3.07 7.23 -16.52
CA LYS A 165 -4.52 7.38 -16.56
C LYS A 165 -5.15 6.04 -16.28
N GLN A 166 -6.09 6.02 -15.37
CA GLN A 166 -6.78 4.81 -14.98
C GLN A 166 -8.23 5.12 -14.69
N ASP A 167 -9.12 4.48 -15.43
CA ASP A 167 -10.52 4.37 -15.07
C ASP A 167 -10.66 3.14 -14.19
N SER A 168 -11.35 3.27 -13.10
CA SER A 168 -11.49 2.23 -12.11
C SER A 168 -12.95 2.05 -11.71
N SER A 169 -13.42 0.84 -11.86
CA SER A 169 -14.70 0.40 -11.34
C SER A 169 -14.55 -0.07 -9.91
N ASN A 170 -15.31 0.52 -9.00
CA ASN A 170 -15.33 0.09 -7.60
C ASN A 170 -16.14 -1.21 -7.43
N GLN A 171 -16.41 -1.60 -6.19
CA GLN A 171 -17.20 -2.78 -5.86
C GLN A 171 -18.62 -2.70 -6.47
N ILE A 172 -19.18 -3.86 -6.77
CA ILE A 172 -20.57 -4.02 -7.22
C ILE A 172 -21.41 -4.73 -6.14
N PRO A 173 -22.73 -4.56 -6.11
CA PRO A 173 -23.59 -5.34 -5.23
C PRO A 173 -23.38 -6.85 -5.40
N VAL A 174 -23.33 -7.59 -4.30
CA VAL A 174 -23.07 -9.05 -4.30
C VAL A 174 -24.11 -9.81 -5.15
N GLU A 175 -25.35 -9.34 -5.20
CA GLU A 175 -26.40 -9.90 -6.04
C GLU A 175 -26.11 -9.83 -7.54
N GLU A 176 -25.39 -8.80 -7.99
CA GLU A 176 -24.99 -8.63 -9.39
C GLU A 176 -23.91 -9.62 -9.83
N LEU A 177 -23.15 -10.20 -8.91
CA LEU A 177 -22.11 -11.19 -9.23
C LEU A 177 -22.62 -12.38 -10.04
N LYS A 178 -23.89 -12.74 -9.87
CA LYS A 178 -24.53 -13.86 -10.58
C LYS A 178 -24.92 -13.47 -12.00
N ASN A 179 -25.27 -12.21 -12.21
CA ASN A 179 -25.76 -11.69 -13.49
C ASN A 179 -24.61 -11.25 -14.39
N ASN A 180 -23.77 -10.35 -13.91
CA ASN A 180 -22.64 -9.81 -14.66
C ASN A 180 -21.47 -9.43 -13.74
N ARG A 181 -20.45 -10.30 -13.65
CA ARG A 181 -19.22 -10.02 -12.87
C ARG A 181 -18.37 -8.91 -13.46
N ARG A 182 -18.56 -8.57 -14.74
CA ARG A 182 -17.82 -7.51 -15.44
C ARG A 182 -18.47 -6.13 -15.28
N LYS A 183 -19.67 -6.07 -14.73
CA LYS A 183 -20.41 -4.81 -14.55
C LYS A 183 -19.56 -3.77 -13.83
N ALA A 184 -19.62 -2.54 -14.28
CA ALA A 184 -19.04 -1.40 -13.58
C ALA A 184 -19.77 -1.16 -12.25
N GLY A 185 -19.00 -0.86 -11.22
CA GLY A 185 -19.51 -0.27 -9.98
C GLY A 185 -19.46 1.26 -10.05
N LEU A 186 -19.09 1.91 -8.95
CA LEU A 186 -18.80 3.33 -8.93
C LEU A 186 -17.59 3.61 -9.85
N ASN A 187 -17.78 4.38 -10.89
CA ASN A 187 -16.72 4.77 -11.81
C ASN A 187 -15.85 5.86 -11.19
N MET A 188 -14.55 5.69 -11.30
CA MET A 188 -13.56 6.66 -10.87
C MET A 188 -12.53 6.84 -11.99
N ASP A 189 -12.36 8.08 -12.42
CA ASP A 189 -11.26 8.47 -13.29
C ASP A 189 -10.10 8.94 -12.43
N ILE A 190 -8.92 8.37 -12.63
CA ILE A 190 -7.73 8.62 -11.81
C ILE A 190 -6.57 8.97 -12.73
N ASP A 191 -6.19 10.24 -12.73
CA ASP A 191 -4.99 10.74 -13.42
C ASP A 191 -3.86 10.91 -12.41
N THR A 192 -2.71 10.26 -12.64
CA THR A 192 -1.53 10.37 -11.76
C THR A 192 -0.30 10.73 -12.56
N LYS A 193 0.39 11.79 -12.16
CA LYS A 193 1.66 12.23 -12.73
C LYS A 193 2.73 12.20 -11.64
N ASP A 194 3.75 11.37 -11.84
CA ASP A 194 4.90 11.28 -10.93
C ASP A 194 6.15 11.81 -11.60
N ARG A 195 6.96 12.54 -10.83
CA ARG A 195 8.29 13.01 -11.22
C ARG A 195 9.26 12.70 -10.10
N SER A 196 10.39 12.09 -10.44
CA SER A 196 11.43 11.75 -9.47
C SER A 196 12.80 12.15 -10.02
N TYR A 197 13.58 12.80 -9.17
CA TYR A 197 14.94 13.21 -9.42
C TYR A 197 15.80 12.72 -8.28
N THR A 198 16.91 12.05 -8.60
CA THR A 198 17.86 11.56 -7.61
C THR A 198 19.27 11.92 -8.06
N PHE A 199 20.05 12.43 -7.16
CA PHE A 199 21.45 12.71 -7.33
C PHE A 199 22.24 12.00 -6.24
N ASP A 200 23.14 11.10 -6.61
CA ASP A 200 24.00 10.36 -5.71
C ASP A 200 25.47 10.73 -5.95
N TYR A 201 26.19 10.91 -4.86
CA TYR A 201 27.63 11.04 -4.87
C TYR A 201 28.26 9.99 -3.96
N GLU A 202 29.21 9.26 -4.48
CA GLU A 202 30.00 8.25 -3.77
C GLU A 202 31.45 8.61 -3.78
N TYR A 203 32.05 8.66 -2.58
CA TYR A 203 33.48 8.91 -2.39
C TYR A 203 34.10 7.76 -1.61
N ARG A 204 35.15 7.17 -2.20
CA ARG A 204 35.94 6.07 -1.62
C ARG A 204 37.36 6.55 -1.33
N PRO A 205 37.62 7.20 -0.18
CA PRO A 205 38.94 7.68 0.17
C PRO A 205 39.96 6.54 0.29
N THR A 206 39.52 5.40 0.82
CA THR A 206 40.28 4.15 0.93
C THR A 206 39.50 2.98 0.36
N GLN A 207 40.09 1.80 0.27
CA GLN A 207 39.42 0.58 -0.17
C GLN A 207 38.29 0.16 0.81
N ASN A 208 38.43 0.51 2.09
CA ASN A 208 37.57 0.07 3.17
C ASN A 208 36.49 1.11 3.57
N LEU A 209 36.61 2.38 3.17
CA LEU A 209 35.68 3.43 3.54
C LEU A 209 34.92 3.93 2.33
N THR A 210 33.60 3.85 2.40
CA THR A 210 32.67 4.41 1.40
C THR A 210 31.80 5.47 2.04
N LEU A 211 31.85 6.69 1.54
CA LEU A 211 30.95 7.78 1.90
C LEU A 211 29.96 7.99 0.77
N SER A 212 28.67 8.00 1.10
CA SER A 212 27.59 8.17 0.12
C SER A 212 26.67 9.29 0.54
N THR A 213 26.30 10.13 -0.43
CA THR A 213 25.34 11.21 -0.28
C THR A 213 24.27 11.03 -1.34
N SER A 214 22.99 11.04 -0.95
CA SER A 214 21.87 11.02 -1.88
C SER A 214 20.96 12.21 -1.63
N LEU A 215 20.73 13.00 -2.67
CA LEU A 215 19.73 14.07 -2.71
C LEU A 215 18.60 13.64 -3.63
N TYR A 216 17.36 13.80 -3.19
CA TYR A 216 16.22 13.43 -4.02
C TYR A 216 15.06 14.39 -3.89
N LYS A 217 14.28 14.46 -4.97
CA LYS A 217 12.99 15.15 -5.03
C LYS A 217 12.00 14.25 -5.77
N GLN A 218 10.80 14.09 -5.19
CA GLN A 218 9.67 13.37 -5.79
C GLN A 218 8.43 14.26 -5.72
N GLU A 219 7.75 14.39 -6.84
CA GLU A 219 6.49 15.12 -6.97
C GLU A 219 5.44 14.17 -7.52
N GLN A 220 4.28 14.15 -6.87
CA GLN A 220 3.10 13.43 -7.37
C GLN A 220 1.93 14.39 -7.44
N LYS A 221 1.22 14.36 -8.55
CA LYS A 221 -0.09 14.98 -8.71
C LYS A 221 -1.07 13.91 -9.08
N ARG A 222 -2.19 13.88 -8.39
CA ARG A 222 -3.25 12.90 -8.62
C ARG A 222 -4.59 13.60 -8.58
N ASP A 223 -5.30 13.53 -9.69
CA ASP A 223 -6.66 14.00 -9.85
C ASP A 223 -7.60 12.79 -9.87
N ILE A 224 -8.66 12.84 -9.07
CA ILE A 224 -9.67 11.78 -9.00
C ILE A 224 -11.04 12.41 -9.20
N SER A 225 -11.81 11.89 -10.12
CA SER A 225 -13.22 12.22 -10.29
C SER A 225 -14.08 10.97 -10.20
N THR A 226 -15.25 11.09 -9.61
CA THR A 226 -16.26 10.04 -9.57
C THR A 226 -17.65 10.61 -9.68
N GLU A 227 -18.53 9.83 -10.30
CA GLU A 227 -19.96 10.10 -10.30
C GLU A 227 -20.72 8.86 -9.82
N SER A 228 -21.64 9.02 -8.89
CA SER A 228 -22.52 7.95 -8.42
C SER A 228 -23.97 8.41 -8.37
N ILE A 229 -24.87 7.46 -8.56
CA ILE A 229 -26.30 7.62 -8.30
C ILE A 229 -26.66 6.57 -7.26
N ASP A 230 -26.99 7.00 -6.07
CA ASP A 230 -27.32 6.12 -4.95
C ASP A 230 -28.79 6.24 -4.59
N ASP A 231 -29.47 5.10 -4.44
CA ASP A 231 -30.81 5.02 -3.84
C ASP A 231 -30.69 5.13 -2.32
N ILE A 232 -30.92 6.30 -1.76
CA ILE A 232 -30.91 6.49 -0.32
C ILE A 232 -32.30 6.26 0.24
N LYS A 233 -32.45 5.26 1.11
CA LYS A 233 -33.67 4.99 1.87
C LYS A 233 -33.58 5.67 3.22
N ILE A 234 -34.33 6.76 3.43
CA ILE A 234 -34.43 7.41 4.72
C ILE A 234 -35.73 7.00 5.38
N VAL A 235 -35.66 6.41 6.58
CA VAL A 235 -36.82 6.12 7.41
C VAL A 235 -36.98 7.30 8.37
N ALA A 236 -37.92 8.20 8.08
CA ALA A 236 -38.27 9.27 8.99
C ALA A 236 -39.37 8.79 9.96
N SER A 237 -39.03 8.72 11.26
CA SER A 237 -40.06 8.52 12.30
C SER A 237 -40.60 9.87 12.78
N ASN A 238 -41.83 10.18 12.50
CA ASN A 238 -42.49 11.39 12.99
C ASN A 238 -43.10 11.12 14.38
N ARG A 239 -42.41 11.57 15.43
CA ARG A 239 -42.81 11.38 16.85
C ARG A 239 -43.82 12.41 17.33
N ARG A 240 -44.80 12.81 16.56
CA ARG A 240 -45.75 13.81 17.04
C ARG A 240 -47.14 13.30 17.46
N PHE A 241 -47.53 12.10 17.07
CA PHE A 241 -48.79 11.50 17.55
C PHE A 241 -48.70 9.98 17.66
N SER A 242 -49.46 9.37 18.54
CA SER A 242 -49.42 8.00 19.03
C SER A 242 -49.75 6.86 18.03
N HIS A 243 -49.61 7.07 16.74
CA HIS A 243 -49.69 6.03 15.72
C HIS A 243 -48.46 6.09 14.86
N ILE A 244 -47.61 5.06 14.98
CA ILE A 244 -46.37 4.92 14.24
C ILE A 244 -46.67 4.39 12.84
N THR A 245 -46.75 5.26 11.86
CA THR A 245 -46.61 4.88 10.47
C THR A 245 -45.12 5.07 10.12
N GLN A 246 -44.41 3.98 9.88
CA GLN A 246 -43.08 4.02 9.33
C GLN A 246 -43.17 4.41 7.83
N GLU A 247 -42.95 5.67 7.54
CA GLU A 247 -42.88 6.13 6.17
C GLU A 247 -41.46 5.87 5.63
N LYS A 248 -41.34 5.07 4.57
CA LYS A 248 -40.10 4.86 3.82
C LYS A 248 -40.03 5.93 2.74
N ILE A 249 -39.10 6.86 2.90
CA ILE A 249 -38.84 7.90 1.90
C ILE A 249 -37.64 7.44 1.07
N PHE A 250 -37.81 7.35 -0.25
CA PHE A 250 -36.73 6.98 -1.21
C PHE A 250 -36.27 8.25 -1.90
N TYR A 251 -34.94 8.43 -1.94
CA TYR A 251 -34.29 9.48 -2.69
C TYR A 251 -33.25 8.87 -3.61
N ASP A 252 -33.29 9.21 -4.89
CA ASP A 252 -32.14 9.02 -5.77
C ASP A 252 -31.22 10.24 -5.57
N VAL A 253 -30.00 10.01 -5.13
CA VAL A 253 -29.00 11.05 -4.93
C VAL A 253 -27.90 10.87 -5.96
N LYS A 254 -27.70 11.87 -6.80
CA LYS A 254 -26.52 11.97 -7.65
C LYS A 254 -25.41 12.62 -6.84
N SER A 255 -24.27 11.95 -6.72
CA SER A 255 -23.07 12.47 -6.07
C SER A 255 -21.93 12.55 -7.05
N GLU A 256 -21.31 13.72 -7.15
CA GLU A 256 -20.09 13.95 -7.91
C GLU A 256 -18.98 14.30 -6.95
N MET A 257 -17.84 13.63 -7.07
CA MET A 257 -16.64 13.95 -6.31
C MET A 257 -15.49 14.33 -7.24
N GLN A 258 -14.82 15.40 -6.91
CA GLN A 258 -13.55 15.80 -7.50
C GLN A 258 -12.52 15.96 -6.38
N ALA A 259 -11.38 15.28 -6.50
CA ALA A 259 -10.33 15.34 -5.50
C ALA A 259 -8.96 15.50 -6.16
N LYS A 260 -8.21 16.52 -5.73
CA LYS A 260 -6.84 16.79 -6.17
C LYS A 260 -5.89 16.57 -5.02
N PHE A 261 -4.89 15.71 -5.26
CA PHE A 261 -3.83 15.40 -4.31
C PHE A 261 -2.50 15.84 -4.90
N GLU A 262 -1.72 16.59 -4.14
CA GLU A 262 -0.35 16.94 -4.47
C GLU A 262 0.57 16.47 -3.34
N ALA A 263 1.63 15.76 -3.68
CA ALA A 263 2.69 15.39 -2.76
C ALA A 263 4.04 15.88 -3.28
N ASP A 264 4.77 16.61 -2.47
CA ASP A 264 6.16 17.02 -2.71
C ASP A 264 7.02 16.40 -1.60
N LYS A 265 7.99 15.58 -1.98
CA LYS A 265 8.90 14.90 -1.06
C LYS A 265 10.33 15.21 -1.46
N LYS A 266 11.14 15.70 -0.51
CA LYS A 266 12.56 16.01 -0.68
C LYS A 266 13.35 15.41 0.45
N GLY A 267 14.56 14.96 0.15
CA GLY A 267 15.41 14.42 1.20
C GLY A 267 16.89 14.41 0.88
N LEU A 268 17.63 14.23 1.96
CA LEU A 268 19.08 14.02 1.99
C LEU A 268 19.35 12.76 2.79
N LYS A 269 20.21 11.90 2.25
CA LYS A 269 20.76 10.75 2.95
C LYS A 269 22.27 10.85 2.96
N LEU A 270 22.87 10.69 4.12
CA LEU A 270 24.31 10.58 4.31
C LEU A 270 24.63 9.22 4.91
N LYS A 271 25.57 8.51 4.35
CA LYS A 271 25.98 7.19 4.82
C LYS A 271 27.50 7.05 4.73
N ALA A 272 28.10 6.60 5.82
CA ALA A 272 29.47 6.13 5.87
C ALA A 272 29.44 4.62 6.13
N LYS A 273 30.08 3.85 5.28
CA LYS A 273 30.29 2.41 5.42
C LYS A 273 31.79 2.12 5.55
N TYR A 274 32.15 1.39 6.60
CA TYR A 274 33.50 0.96 6.84
C TYR A 274 33.57 -0.57 6.93
N ASP A 275 34.32 -1.17 6.02
CA ASP A 275 34.56 -2.61 5.93
C ASP A 275 35.90 -2.94 6.61
N TYR A 276 35.95 -3.94 7.48
CA TYR A 276 37.12 -4.32 8.25
C TYR A 276 37.04 -5.78 8.70
N ASN A 277 38.13 -6.29 9.26
CA ASN A 277 38.16 -7.58 9.93
C ASN A 277 38.34 -7.33 11.43
N LEU A 278 37.33 -7.72 12.24
CA LEU A 278 37.39 -7.53 13.68
C LEU A 278 38.25 -8.62 14.35
N ILE A 279 38.05 -9.87 13.92
CA ILE A 279 38.76 -11.05 14.44
C ILE A 279 39.26 -11.90 13.26
N GLY A 280 40.56 -12.06 13.14
CA GLY A 280 41.19 -12.81 12.03
C GLY A 280 40.76 -12.26 10.68
N ASP A 281 40.46 -13.14 9.72
CA ASP A 281 40.02 -12.77 8.38
C ASP A 281 38.50 -12.66 8.22
N ASN A 282 37.75 -12.64 9.33
CA ASN A 282 36.28 -12.58 9.29
C ASN A 282 35.79 -11.19 8.93
N PRO A 283 35.03 -11.03 7.82
CA PRO A 283 34.59 -9.72 7.36
C PRO A 283 33.56 -9.12 8.30
N SER A 284 33.79 -7.87 8.66
CA SER A 284 32.90 -7.05 9.49
C SER A 284 32.59 -5.74 8.79
N GLU A 285 31.45 -5.15 9.08
CA GLU A 285 31.07 -3.84 8.56
C GLU A 285 30.40 -2.97 9.62
N THR A 286 30.68 -1.69 9.56
CA THR A 286 29.97 -0.66 10.32
C THR A 286 29.38 0.37 9.35
N ILE A 287 28.11 0.66 9.54
CA ILE A 287 27.38 1.69 8.78
C ILE A 287 26.87 2.74 9.77
N VAL A 288 27.18 4.00 9.52
CA VAL A 288 26.61 5.15 10.20
C VAL A 288 25.87 5.99 9.19
N GLY A 289 24.69 6.46 9.53
CA GLY A 289 23.93 7.26 8.59
C GLY A 289 23.05 8.31 9.23
N PHE A 290 22.69 9.28 8.40
CA PHE A 290 21.74 10.35 8.70
C PHE A 290 20.78 10.50 7.53
N ASP A 291 19.49 10.55 7.85
CA ASP A 291 18.42 10.75 6.89
C ASP A 291 17.61 12.01 7.26
N TYR A 292 17.43 12.89 6.30
CA TYR A 292 16.49 14.00 6.40
C TYR A 292 15.46 13.92 5.29
N GLN A 293 14.20 14.02 5.63
CA GLN A 293 13.11 14.06 4.66
C GLN A 293 12.07 15.12 5.06
N THR A 294 11.62 15.89 4.11
CA THR A 294 10.40 16.69 4.22
C THR A 294 9.41 16.25 3.16
N SER A 295 8.15 16.11 3.54
CA SER A 295 7.05 15.83 2.61
C SER A 295 5.88 16.76 2.91
N THR A 296 5.35 17.42 1.87
CA THR A 296 4.17 18.26 1.95
C THR A 296 3.07 17.64 1.11
N ASN A 297 1.94 17.36 1.74
CA ASN A 297 0.74 16.87 1.07
C ASN A 297 -0.31 17.97 1.06
N LYS A 298 -0.93 18.16 -0.09
CA LYS A 298 -2.10 19.01 -0.25
C LYS A 298 -3.24 18.17 -0.79
N ARG A 299 -4.43 18.38 -0.27
CA ARG A 299 -5.66 17.77 -0.73
C ARG A 299 -6.72 18.84 -0.90
N ASN A 300 -7.32 18.85 -2.08
CA ASN A 300 -8.48 19.67 -2.37
C ASN A 300 -9.56 18.74 -2.89
N SER A 301 -10.63 18.54 -2.15
CA SER A 301 -11.73 17.67 -2.60
C SER A 301 -13.05 18.38 -2.45
N LEU A 302 -13.90 18.20 -3.47
CA LEU A 302 -15.25 18.70 -3.54
C LEU A 302 -16.16 17.49 -3.77
N VAL A 303 -17.15 17.30 -2.91
CA VAL A 303 -18.26 16.39 -3.12
C VAL A 303 -19.52 17.21 -3.25
N GLN A 304 -20.22 17.06 -4.35
CA GLN A 304 -21.49 17.70 -4.61
C GLN A 304 -22.55 16.62 -4.74
N SER A 305 -23.62 16.71 -3.96
CA SER A 305 -24.70 15.74 -3.98
C SER A 305 -26.03 16.45 -4.28
N GLU A 306 -26.77 15.93 -5.23
CA GLU A 306 -28.04 16.45 -5.70
C GLU A 306 -29.11 15.37 -5.61
N THR A 307 -30.28 15.70 -5.06
CA THR A 307 -31.43 14.79 -5.00
C THR A 307 -32.18 14.84 -6.34
N LEU A 308 -32.34 13.70 -7.00
CA LEU A 308 -32.91 13.60 -8.36
C LEU A 308 -34.41 13.34 -8.40
N LYS A 309 -35.01 12.74 -7.33
CA LYS A 309 -36.40 12.28 -7.35
C LYS A 309 -37.17 12.59 -6.07
N ASN A 310 -38.43 12.45 -6.22
CA ASN A 310 -39.62 12.69 -5.42
C ASN A 310 -39.47 12.29 -3.93
N TYR A 311 -39.90 13.15 -3.04
CA TYR A 311 -40.11 12.78 -1.64
C TYR A 311 -41.58 12.48 -1.37
N TYR A 312 -41.84 11.58 -0.43
CA TYR A 312 -43.22 11.31 0.05
C TYR A 312 -43.61 12.39 1.04
N ASP A 313 -44.68 13.12 0.72
CA ASP A 313 -45.27 14.13 1.59
C ASP A 313 -46.52 13.54 2.28
N SER A 314 -46.37 13.26 3.57
CA SER A 314 -47.42 12.70 4.38
C SER A 314 -48.65 13.61 4.51
N SER A 315 -48.50 14.93 4.30
CA SER A 315 -49.58 15.89 4.37
C SER A 315 -50.59 15.77 3.21
N ILE A 316 -50.12 15.22 2.08
CA ILE A 316 -50.94 14.97 0.88
C ILE A 316 -51.13 13.49 0.56
N GLY A 317 -50.51 12.59 1.36
CA GLY A 317 -50.54 11.14 1.13
C GLY A 317 -49.98 10.70 -0.21
N GLY A 318 -49.02 11.43 -0.78
CA GLY A 318 -48.49 11.18 -2.09
C GLY A 318 -47.08 11.68 -2.30
N PHE A 319 -46.44 11.30 -3.43
CA PHE A 319 -45.15 11.79 -3.81
C PHE A 319 -45.24 13.18 -4.45
N ARG A 320 -44.41 14.11 -3.99
CA ARG A 320 -44.18 15.39 -4.66
C ARG A 320 -42.95 15.29 -5.55
N ASN A 321 -43.07 15.75 -6.80
CA ASN A 321 -41.91 16.05 -7.60
C ASN A 321 -41.20 17.26 -6.98
N LEU A 322 -39.95 17.13 -6.62
CA LEU A 322 -39.09 18.29 -6.30
C LEU A 322 -39.00 19.14 -7.57
N ASP A 323 -39.50 20.36 -7.48
CA ASP A 323 -39.29 21.33 -8.56
C ASP A 323 -37.80 21.63 -8.69
N SER A 324 -37.31 21.90 -9.89
CA SER A 324 -35.90 22.14 -10.16
C SER A 324 -35.28 23.28 -9.36
N THR A 325 -36.11 24.13 -8.76
CA THR A 325 -35.71 25.25 -7.91
C THR A 325 -35.35 24.85 -6.48
N ASP A 326 -35.79 23.67 -5.98
CA ASP A 326 -35.50 23.19 -4.61
C ASP A 326 -34.28 22.27 -4.54
N ARG A 327 -33.60 22.04 -5.66
CA ARG A 327 -32.41 21.18 -5.77
C ARG A 327 -31.14 21.93 -5.38
N SER A 328 -31.05 22.44 -4.17
CA SER A 328 -29.80 23.00 -3.66
C SER A 328 -28.78 21.87 -3.42
N PRO A 329 -27.66 21.82 -4.14
CA PRO A 329 -26.69 20.77 -3.96
C PRO A 329 -26.08 20.81 -2.57
N ILE A 330 -25.94 19.65 -1.92
CA ILE A 330 -25.14 19.52 -0.70
C ILE A 330 -23.69 19.54 -1.11
N ILE A 331 -22.95 20.56 -0.67
CA ILE A 331 -21.53 20.72 -1.01
C ILE A 331 -20.68 20.40 0.21
N ASN A 332 -19.79 19.44 0.07
CA ASN A 332 -18.78 19.09 1.06
C ASN A 332 -17.39 19.35 0.47
N LYS A 333 -16.66 20.31 1.04
CA LYS A 333 -15.33 20.70 0.59
C LYS A 333 -14.30 20.39 1.67
N VAL A 334 -13.17 19.77 1.26
CA VAL A 334 -12.01 19.57 2.12
C VAL A 334 -10.81 20.28 1.51
N ASP A 335 -10.15 21.13 2.28
CA ASP A 335 -8.84 21.70 1.98
C ASP A 335 -7.87 21.27 3.08
N MET A 336 -6.76 20.63 2.70
CA MET A 336 -5.74 20.13 3.61
C MET A 336 -4.36 20.46 3.08
N LYS A 337 -3.50 20.94 3.96
CA LYS A 337 -2.07 21.01 3.72
C LYS A 337 -1.35 20.51 4.96
N MET A 338 -0.56 19.45 4.79
CA MET A 338 0.20 18.83 5.88
C MET A 338 1.65 18.65 5.47
N THR A 339 2.56 19.18 6.27
CA THR A 339 4.01 18.97 6.12
C THR A 339 4.51 18.06 7.23
N LYS A 340 5.20 17.00 6.84
CA LYS A 340 5.91 16.06 7.71
C LYS A 340 7.40 16.20 7.47
N LYS A 341 8.18 16.49 8.53
CA LYS A 341 9.63 16.49 8.52
C LYS A 341 10.14 15.35 9.39
N SER A 342 11.06 14.54 8.87
CA SER A 342 11.68 13.43 9.61
C SER A 342 13.20 13.56 9.56
N GLU A 343 13.84 13.39 10.70
CA GLU A 343 15.29 13.41 10.90
C GLU A 343 15.67 12.13 11.64
N GLY A 344 16.51 11.30 11.02
CA GLY A 344 16.92 10.02 11.58
C GLY A 344 18.44 9.87 11.60
N MET A 345 18.98 9.38 12.72
CA MET A 345 20.36 8.97 12.83
C MET A 345 20.39 7.49 13.19
N TYR A 346 21.33 6.74 12.57
CA TYR A 346 21.44 5.32 12.84
C TYR A 346 22.88 4.83 12.77
N ILE A 347 23.13 3.75 13.50
CA ILE A 347 24.34 2.95 13.44
C ILE A 347 23.93 1.49 13.26
N PHE A 348 24.65 0.78 12.45
CA PHE A 348 24.46 -0.64 12.17
C PHE A 348 25.84 -1.31 12.08
N ASN A 349 26.01 -2.40 12.81
CA ASN A 349 27.23 -3.18 12.81
C ASN A 349 26.90 -4.63 12.47
N LYS A 350 27.72 -5.23 11.64
CA LYS A 350 27.79 -6.66 11.44
C LYS A 350 29.22 -7.11 11.72
N TRP A 351 29.38 -7.97 12.70
CA TRP A 351 30.68 -8.49 13.11
C TRP A 351 30.80 -9.97 12.75
N GLY A 352 31.79 -10.33 11.97
CA GLY A 352 32.24 -11.71 11.80
C GLY A 352 33.11 -12.08 13.00
N LEU A 353 32.55 -12.73 14.01
CA LEU A 353 33.30 -13.10 15.24
C LEU A 353 34.10 -14.38 15.04
N SER A 354 33.64 -15.25 14.15
CA SER A 354 34.35 -16.47 13.75
C SER A 354 33.84 -16.93 12.38
N ASN A 355 34.44 -18.00 11.84
CA ASN A 355 33.98 -18.59 10.57
C ASN A 355 32.53 -19.11 10.65
N TRP A 356 32.02 -19.40 11.84
CA TRP A 356 30.72 -19.97 12.07
C TRP A 356 29.70 -18.98 12.71
N LEU A 357 30.13 -17.75 13.14
CA LEU A 357 29.26 -16.81 13.86
C LEU A 357 29.45 -15.38 13.37
N ASP A 358 28.34 -14.81 12.85
CA ASP A 358 28.21 -13.36 12.65
C ASP A 358 27.19 -12.81 13.69
N VAL A 359 27.46 -11.61 14.18
CA VAL A 359 26.56 -10.88 15.09
C VAL A 359 26.21 -9.53 14.47
N THR A 360 24.94 -9.20 14.49
CA THR A 360 24.41 -7.91 14.02
C THR A 360 23.87 -7.12 15.22
N LEU A 361 24.23 -5.84 15.30
CA LEU A 361 23.69 -4.90 16.28
C LEU A 361 23.44 -3.56 15.60
N GLY A 362 22.23 -3.04 15.75
CA GLY A 362 21.85 -1.76 15.19
C GLY A 362 20.97 -0.92 16.08
N GLY A 363 21.01 0.39 15.89
CA GLY A 363 20.15 1.34 16.58
C GLY A 363 19.84 2.56 15.74
N ARG A 364 18.61 3.10 15.88
CA ARG A 364 18.14 4.31 15.22
C ARG A 364 17.35 5.17 16.17
N MET A 365 17.54 6.47 16.08
CA MET A 365 16.65 7.50 16.62
C MET A 365 16.07 8.31 15.47
N GLU A 366 14.76 8.52 15.48
CA GLU A 366 14.07 9.33 14.48
C GLU A 366 13.12 10.33 15.14
N ARG A 367 13.27 11.61 14.80
CA ARG A 367 12.38 12.68 15.18
C ARG A 367 11.51 13.06 14.00
N THR A 368 10.20 13.11 14.23
CA THR A 368 9.21 13.49 13.22
C THR A 368 8.42 14.69 13.73
N LYS A 369 8.30 15.74 12.89
CA LYS A 369 7.48 16.93 13.15
C LYS A 369 6.41 17.05 12.08
N TYR A 370 5.17 17.30 12.52
CA TYR A 370 4.03 17.59 11.66
C TYR A 370 3.61 19.04 11.86
N ASN A 371 3.32 19.71 10.76
CA ASN A 371 2.77 21.06 10.78
C ASN A 371 1.82 21.24 9.60
N GLY A 372 0.64 21.73 9.85
CA GLY A 372 -0.34 21.97 8.80
C GLY A 372 -1.77 22.12 9.32
N TYR A 373 -2.71 22.01 8.39
CA TYR A 373 -4.12 22.14 8.69
C TYR A 373 -4.98 21.26 7.79
N ARG A 374 -6.21 21.01 8.24
CA ARG A 374 -7.34 20.56 7.43
C ARG A 374 -8.52 21.51 7.70
N GLU A 375 -9.16 21.98 6.65
CA GLU A 375 -10.37 22.77 6.69
C GLU A 375 -11.47 22.01 5.96
N ASN A 376 -12.59 21.74 6.66
CA ASN A 376 -13.78 21.20 6.05
C ASN A 376 -14.70 22.38 5.75
N GLY A 377 -15.11 22.52 4.48
CA GLY A 377 -16.06 23.55 4.05
C GLY A 377 -17.48 23.24 4.53
N PRO A 378 -18.42 24.14 4.31
CA PRO A 378 -19.75 24.00 4.83
C PRO A 378 -20.43 22.78 4.25
N ASN A 379 -20.93 21.89 5.14
CA ASN A 379 -22.01 21.01 4.76
C ASN A 379 -23.26 21.90 4.68
N VAL A 380 -23.65 22.25 3.48
CA VAL A 380 -24.89 22.99 3.28
C VAL A 380 -26.04 22.00 3.41
N MET A 381 -26.52 21.78 4.63
CA MET A 381 -27.88 21.29 4.80
C MET A 381 -28.83 22.49 4.78
N PRO A 382 -29.99 22.40 4.13
CA PRO A 382 -31.00 23.44 4.18
C PRO A 382 -31.45 23.60 5.64
N TYR A 383 -31.09 24.57 6.35
CA TYR A 383 -31.37 24.94 7.76
C TYR A 383 -30.16 24.92 8.72
N VAL A 384 -28.92 24.69 8.25
CA VAL A 384 -27.73 24.82 9.11
C VAL A 384 -26.80 25.88 8.51
N THR A 385 -26.45 26.89 9.30
CA THR A 385 -25.46 27.89 8.89
C THR A 385 -24.12 27.20 8.58
N PRO A 386 -23.53 27.44 7.39
CA PRO A 386 -22.30 26.81 7.01
C PRO A 386 -21.13 27.28 7.89
N GLU A 387 -20.62 26.39 8.72
CA GLU A 387 -19.49 26.67 9.58
C GLU A 387 -18.19 26.05 8.99
N LYS A 388 -17.21 26.90 8.71
CA LYS A 388 -15.88 26.41 8.33
C LYS A 388 -15.21 25.78 9.53
N LYS A 389 -14.80 24.51 9.38
CA LYS A 389 -14.24 23.72 10.46
C LYS A 389 -12.76 23.48 10.18
N ARG A 390 -11.89 24.21 10.84
CA ARG A 390 -10.44 24.11 10.66
C ARG A 390 -9.76 23.43 11.84
N ILE A 391 -8.80 22.57 11.50
CA ILE A 391 -7.90 21.90 12.44
C ILE A 391 -6.48 22.24 12.08
N ASP A 392 -5.80 22.86 12.98
CA ASP A 392 -4.37 23.07 12.90
C ASP A 392 -3.65 21.96 13.70
N THR A 393 -2.52 21.49 13.17
CA THR A 393 -1.69 20.45 13.77
C THR A 393 -0.25 20.94 13.85
N ASP A 394 0.35 20.83 15.03
CA ASP A 394 1.79 20.99 15.28
C ASP A 394 2.22 19.92 16.29
N GLU A 395 2.60 18.74 15.79
CA GLU A 395 2.92 17.58 16.59
C GLU A 395 4.38 17.15 16.40
N LYS A 396 4.98 16.65 17.47
CA LYS A 396 6.35 16.15 17.47
C LYS A 396 6.40 14.77 18.10
N LEU A 397 6.98 13.81 17.37
CA LEU A 397 7.15 12.43 17.81
C LEU A 397 8.63 12.06 17.75
N THR A 398 9.14 11.40 18.79
CA THR A 398 10.48 10.81 18.79
C THR A 398 10.34 9.31 18.95
N ASN A 399 11.01 8.57 18.07
CA ASN A 399 10.93 7.13 18.00
C ASN A 399 12.33 6.51 18.00
N TYR A 400 12.41 5.29 18.49
CA TYR A 400 13.63 4.50 18.53
C TYR A 400 13.39 3.15 17.86
N ALA A 401 14.36 2.69 17.08
CA ALA A 401 14.42 1.34 16.56
C ALA A 401 15.76 0.71 16.96
N GLY A 402 15.80 -0.60 16.99
CA GLY A 402 17.02 -1.33 17.25
C GLY A 402 16.89 -2.79 16.86
N GLU A 403 18.00 -3.43 16.59
CA GLU A 403 18.05 -4.84 16.24
C GLU A 403 19.27 -5.52 16.82
N LEU A 404 19.10 -6.81 17.14
CA LEU A 404 20.14 -7.74 17.53
C LEU A 404 19.91 -9.04 16.77
N GLY A 405 20.94 -9.52 16.09
CA GLY A 405 20.89 -10.74 15.31
C GLY A 405 22.13 -11.61 15.48
N PHE A 406 21.92 -12.91 15.37
CA PHE A 406 22.97 -13.92 15.35
C PHE A 406 22.80 -14.77 14.11
N LEU A 407 23.85 -15.00 13.36
CA LEU A 407 23.89 -15.88 12.20
C LEU A 407 24.95 -16.98 12.44
N PHE A 408 24.47 -18.20 12.56
CA PHE A 408 25.30 -19.39 12.71
C PHE A 408 25.48 -20.09 11.35
N LYS A 409 26.73 -20.24 10.92
CA LYS A 409 27.15 -20.97 9.70
C LYS A 409 27.64 -22.34 10.15
N TYR A 410 26.85 -23.39 9.97
CA TYR A 410 27.21 -24.72 10.46
C TYR A 410 27.87 -25.60 9.40
N ASN A 411 27.78 -25.20 8.13
CA ASN A 411 28.54 -25.75 7.00
C ASN A 411 28.69 -24.66 5.91
N ASP A 412 29.19 -25.03 4.72
CA ASP A 412 29.44 -24.09 3.62
C ASP A 412 28.18 -23.40 3.09
N THR A 413 27.03 -24.09 3.09
CA THR A 413 25.73 -23.61 2.59
C THR A 413 24.73 -23.32 3.70
N GLY A 414 24.83 -24.04 4.83
CA GLY A 414 23.85 -24.01 5.92
C GLY A 414 23.99 -22.84 6.88
N ARG A 415 22.89 -22.19 7.12
CA ARG A 415 22.76 -21.02 8.00
C ARG A 415 21.54 -21.16 8.90
N ILE A 416 21.74 -20.86 10.18
CA ILE A 416 20.66 -20.64 11.15
C ILE A 416 20.81 -19.22 11.65
N TYR A 417 19.72 -18.45 11.69
CA TYR A 417 19.77 -17.11 12.26
C TYR A 417 18.66 -16.90 13.27
N THR A 418 18.92 -16.03 14.23
CA THR A 418 17.93 -15.49 15.15
C THR A 418 18.01 -13.97 15.13
N ARG A 419 16.87 -13.30 15.21
CA ARG A 419 16.81 -11.84 15.21
C ARG A 419 15.71 -11.34 16.14
N TYR A 420 16.04 -10.34 16.92
CA TYR A 420 15.09 -9.45 17.56
C TYR A 420 15.19 -8.07 16.93
N GLU A 421 14.05 -7.47 16.64
CA GLU A 421 13.97 -6.11 16.14
C GLU A 421 12.84 -5.36 16.80
N ARG A 422 13.12 -4.13 17.23
CA ARG A 422 12.13 -3.12 17.57
C ARG A 422 12.07 -2.10 16.45
N GLY A 423 10.87 -1.91 15.89
CA GLY A 423 10.57 -0.91 14.88
C GLY A 423 9.40 -0.02 15.29
N PHE A 424 9.05 0.93 14.42
CA PHE A 424 7.95 1.85 14.65
C PHE A 424 7.29 2.30 13.33
N VAL A 425 6.02 2.77 13.45
CA VAL A 425 5.28 3.42 12.36
C VAL A 425 4.75 4.75 12.86
N THR A 426 5.16 5.84 12.22
CA THR A 426 4.62 7.17 12.50
C THR A 426 3.29 7.36 11.79
N PRO A 427 2.32 8.09 12.36
CA PRO A 427 1.06 8.41 11.70
C PRO A 427 1.25 9.05 10.33
N PHE A 428 0.29 8.87 9.42
CA PHE A 428 0.14 9.75 8.28
C PHE A 428 -0.42 11.11 8.71
N GLY A 429 -0.10 12.16 7.96
CA GLY A 429 -0.53 13.51 8.33
C GLY A 429 -2.05 13.69 8.39
N ASN A 430 -2.79 13.03 7.48
CA ASN A 430 -4.25 13.05 7.46
C ASN A 430 -4.87 12.42 8.72
N GLN A 431 -4.24 11.39 9.29
CA GLN A 431 -4.72 10.71 10.49
C GLN A 431 -4.74 11.63 11.72
N LEU A 432 -3.85 12.63 11.76
CA LEU A 432 -3.78 13.61 12.85
C LEU A 432 -4.87 14.68 12.77
N THR A 433 -5.53 14.83 11.63
CA THR A 433 -6.52 15.89 11.38
C THR A 433 -7.96 15.39 11.35
N ASP A 434 -8.19 14.08 11.41
CA ASP A 434 -9.53 13.53 11.54
C ASP A 434 -10.01 13.59 13.00
N LYS A 435 -11.22 14.08 13.23
CA LYS A 435 -11.65 14.53 14.54
C LYS A 435 -12.94 14.05 15.08
N VAL A 436 -13.04 14.26 16.38
CA VAL A 436 -14.23 14.11 17.19
C VAL A 436 -14.55 15.39 17.91
N HIS A 437 -15.81 15.70 17.97
CA HIS A 437 -16.39 16.72 18.80
C HIS A 437 -16.38 16.31 20.28
N ASP A 438 -15.54 16.89 21.11
CA ASP A 438 -15.49 16.61 22.54
C ASP A 438 -16.82 16.93 23.24
N THR A 439 -17.54 17.96 22.78
CA THR A 439 -18.81 18.40 23.37
C THR A 439 -19.96 17.42 23.09
N GLU A 440 -19.99 16.79 21.91
CA GLU A 440 -21.03 15.82 21.57
C GLU A 440 -20.85 14.50 22.31
N LEU A 441 -19.61 14.06 22.53
CA LEU A 441 -19.31 12.90 23.37
C LEU A 441 -19.78 13.11 24.80
N LYS A 442 -19.53 14.26 25.40
CA LYS A 442 -19.98 14.61 26.75
C LYS A 442 -21.50 14.66 26.86
N ASN A 443 -22.18 15.21 25.86
CA ASN A 443 -23.64 15.29 25.84
C ASN A 443 -24.31 13.93 25.62
N LYS A 444 -23.71 13.05 24.81
CA LYS A 444 -24.17 11.69 24.65
C LYS A 444 -24.02 10.88 25.95
N GLN A 445 -22.91 11.05 26.67
CA GLN A 445 -22.68 10.41 27.98
C GLN A 445 -23.67 10.91 29.04
N ALA A 446 -24.11 12.16 28.94
CA ALA A 446 -25.13 12.74 29.82
C ALA A 446 -26.58 12.44 29.41
N GLY A 447 -26.81 11.72 28.30
CA GLY A 447 -28.16 11.39 27.79
C GLY A 447 -28.93 12.60 27.27
N ILE A 448 -28.29 13.73 27.01
CA ILE A 448 -28.93 14.97 26.56
C ILE A 448 -29.09 14.94 25.03
N ILE A 449 -30.31 14.97 24.54
CA ILE A 449 -30.66 15.13 23.13
C ILE A 449 -30.66 16.64 22.83
N ILE A 450 -29.65 17.10 22.07
CA ILE A 450 -29.58 18.51 21.64
C ILE A 450 -30.40 18.65 20.37
N PRO A 451 -31.43 19.57 20.34
CA PRO A 451 -32.13 19.84 19.10
C PRO A 451 -31.20 20.38 18.02
N PRO A 452 -31.45 20.07 16.72
CA PRO A 452 -30.60 20.52 15.60
C PRO A 452 -30.42 22.05 15.49
N SER A 453 -31.27 22.82 16.15
CA SER A 453 -31.29 24.28 16.16
C SER A 453 -30.31 24.92 17.19
N VAL A 454 -29.70 24.13 18.06
CA VAL A 454 -28.77 24.66 19.06
C VAL A 454 -27.37 24.64 18.47
N ASN A 455 -26.85 25.83 18.15
CA ASN A 455 -25.49 26.06 17.72
C ASN A 455 -24.54 25.78 18.91
N VAL A 456 -24.12 24.53 19.07
CA VAL A 456 -23.07 24.20 20.05
C VAL A 456 -21.75 24.57 19.40
N ALA A 457 -21.10 25.61 19.89
CA ALA A 457 -19.75 25.99 19.50
C ALA A 457 -18.79 24.84 19.79
N SER A 458 -18.54 24.03 18.80
CA SER A 458 -17.77 22.82 18.92
C SER A 458 -16.32 23.10 18.56
N LYS A 459 -15.43 22.82 19.48
CA LYS A 459 -13.99 22.94 19.27
C LYS A 459 -13.49 21.70 18.55
N TYR A 460 -12.98 21.87 17.35
CA TYR A 460 -12.29 20.80 16.63
C TYR A 460 -10.84 20.68 17.13
N VAL A 461 -10.46 19.49 17.55
CA VAL A 461 -9.14 19.20 18.12
C VAL A 461 -8.45 18.16 17.26
N ALA A 462 -7.17 18.33 16.97
CA ALA A 462 -6.37 17.32 16.28
C ALA A 462 -6.32 16.00 17.05
N ASN A 463 -6.20 14.87 16.35
CA ASN A 463 -6.03 13.57 16.99
C ASN A 463 -4.66 13.50 17.68
N ASN A 464 -4.67 13.07 18.93
CA ASN A 464 -3.44 12.82 19.70
C ASN A 464 -2.99 11.36 19.48
N LEU A 465 -2.37 11.09 18.33
CA LEU A 465 -1.91 9.76 17.98
C LEU A 465 -0.45 9.54 18.38
N LYS A 466 -0.18 8.37 18.95
CA LYS A 466 1.17 7.86 19.19
C LYS A 466 1.63 7.06 17.97
N SER A 467 2.95 6.99 17.77
CA SER A 467 3.53 6.04 16.82
C SER A 467 3.27 4.61 17.27
N GLU A 468 2.95 3.73 16.31
CA GLU A 468 2.93 2.30 16.55
C GLU A 468 4.34 1.81 16.90
N LYS A 469 4.45 0.85 17.82
CA LYS A 469 5.70 0.19 18.19
C LYS A 469 5.57 -1.30 17.91
N THR A 470 6.58 -1.86 17.28
CA THR A 470 6.56 -3.25 16.84
C THR A 470 7.79 -3.96 17.36
N ASP A 471 7.58 -5.07 18.07
CA ASP A 471 8.64 -5.98 18.51
C ASP A 471 8.52 -7.28 17.72
N THR A 472 9.58 -7.66 17.01
CA THR A 472 9.63 -8.87 16.17
C THR A 472 10.74 -9.79 16.65
N PHE A 473 10.40 -11.04 16.90
CA PHE A 473 11.34 -12.15 17.11
C PHE A 473 11.27 -13.08 15.91
N GLU A 474 12.41 -13.49 15.42
CA GLU A 474 12.52 -14.37 14.28
C GLU A 474 13.64 -15.40 14.49
N ILE A 475 13.36 -16.63 14.07
CA ILE A 475 14.35 -17.68 13.88
C ILE A 475 14.20 -18.25 12.48
N GLY A 476 15.29 -18.42 11.76
CA GLY A 476 15.26 -18.93 10.40
C GLY A 476 16.41 -19.89 10.12
N PHE A 477 16.16 -20.68 9.10
CA PHE A 477 17.06 -21.69 8.58
C PHE A 477 17.16 -21.54 7.08
N ARG A 478 18.36 -21.68 6.53
CA ARG A 478 18.61 -21.73 5.08
C ARG A 478 19.75 -22.67 4.78
N ASP A 479 19.55 -23.55 3.81
CA ASP A 479 20.60 -24.45 3.35
C ASP A 479 20.38 -24.88 1.90
N TYR A 480 21.40 -25.53 1.34
CA TYR A 480 21.32 -26.24 0.06
C TYR A 480 21.48 -27.75 0.35
N ILE A 481 20.37 -28.48 0.34
CA ILE A 481 20.29 -29.88 0.74
C ILE A 481 19.71 -30.69 -0.42
N TRP A 482 20.37 -31.78 -0.81
CA TRP A 482 19.92 -32.69 -1.87
C TRP A 482 19.56 -32.01 -3.19
N GLY A 483 20.37 -31.04 -3.62
CA GLY A 483 20.13 -30.29 -4.85
C GLY A 483 19.02 -29.22 -4.73
N SER A 484 18.55 -28.94 -3.51
CA SER A 484 17.46 -27.99 -3.22
C SER A 484 17.94 -26.83 -2.38
N SER A 485 17.66 -25.61 -2.80
CA SER A 485 17.76 -24.43 -1.94
C SER A 485 16.52 -24.38 -1.05
N ILE A 486 16.67 -24.47 0.26
CA ILE A 486 15.57 -24.47 1.23
C ILE A 486 15.75 -23.29 2.18
N SER A 487 14.68 -22.57 2.44
CA SER A 487 14.61 -21.48 3.43
C SER A 487 13.34 -21.61 4.26
N THR A 488 13.46 -21.53 5.57
CA THR A 488 12.32 -21.54 6.51
C THR A 488 12.54 -20.50 7.58
N SER A 489 11.49 -19.76 7.95
CA SER A 489 11.51 -18.85 9.08
C SER A 489 10.23 -18.95 9.93
N PHE A 490 10.40 -18.79 11.23
CA PHE A 490 9.34 -18.57 12.20
C PHE A 490 9.45 -17.16 12.71
N PHE A 491 8.35 -16.45 12.76
CA PHE A 491 8.30 -15.09 13.29
C PHE A 491 7.14 -14.88 14.25
N LEU A 492 7.36 -13.98 15.22
CA LEU A 492 6.37 -13.47 16.14
C LEU A 492 6.53 -11.95 16.21
N THR A 493 5.48 -11.24 15.88
CA THR A 493 5.45 -9.78 15.83
C THR A 493 4.32 -9.25 16.70
N ASP A 494 4.64 -8.47 17.71
CA ASP A 494 3.72 -7.74 18.57
C ASP A 494 3.72 -6.27 18.17
N THR A 495 2.56 -5.69 17.86
CA THR A 495 2.39 -4.27 17.61
C THR A 495 1.60 -3.64 18.74
N THR A 496 2.15 -2.62 19.37
CA THR A 496 1.52 -1.81 20.42
C THR A 496 1.14 -0.45 19.85
N ASP A 497 0.05 0.13 20.36
CA ASP A 497 -0.49 1.43 19.90
C ASP A 497 -0.86 1.42 18.39
N GLU A 498 -1.37 0.30 17.86
CA GLU A 498 -1.76 0.16 16.47
C GLU A 498 -2.82 1.20 16.10
N ILE A 499 -2.58 2.00 15.04
CA ILE A 499 -3.47 3.06 14.58
C ILE A 499 -4.58 2.44 13.74
N THR A 500 -5.84 2.70 14.06
CA THR A 500 -7.00 2.17 13.34
C THR A 500 -8.07 3.24 13.20
N LEU A 501 -8.76 3.23 12.08
CA LEU A 501 -9.97 4.03 11.87
C LEU A 501 -11.12 3.37 12.62
N ILE A 502 -11.79 4.12 13.48
CA ILE A 502 -12.92 3.66 14.26
C ILE A 502 -14.12 4.59 14.09
N SER A 503 -15.34 4.08 14.34
CA SER A 503 -16.51 4.93 14.42
C SER A 503 -16.46 5.81 15.66
N SER A 504 -16.83 7.07 15.51
CA SER A 504 -16.91 8.00 16.65
C SER A 504 -18.10 7.72 17.56
N GLY A 505 -19.01 6.80 17.16
CA GLY A 505 -20.24 6.52 17.89
C GLY A 505 -21.25 7.68 17.91
N VAL A 506 -21.04 8.71 17.10
CA VAL A 506 -21.95 9.86 16.99
C VAL A 506 -23.05 9.55 16.00
N THR A 507 -24.29 9.73 16.40
CA THR A 507 -25.48 9.44 15.59
C THR A 507 -25.89 10.58 14.63
N ASN A 508 -25.25 11.76 14.74
CA ASN A 508 -25.57 12.89 13.88
C ASN A 508 -24.83 12.77 12.52
N PRO A 509 -25.53 12.66 11.38
CA PRO A 509 -24.92 12.55 10.05
C PRO A 509 -24.13 13.79 9.63
N ALA A 510 -24.31 14.95 10.24
CA ALA A 510 -23.56 16.15 9.99
C ALA A 510 -22.14 16.15 10.60
N VAL A 511 -21.83 15.15 11.43
CA VAL A 511 -20.53 15.02 12.12
C VAL A 511 -19.74 13.88 11.52
N ASN A 512 -18.42 14.08 11.35
CA ASN A 512 -17.57 13.02 10.88
C ASN A 512 -17.56 11.85 11.88
N ARG A 513 -18.17 10.73 11.51
CA ARG A 513 -18.33 9.53 12.35
C ARG A 513 -17.03 8.74 12.50
N TRP A 514 -16.01 9.05 11.72
CA TRP A 514 -14.78 8.30 11.65
C TRP A 514 -13.62 9.06 12.27
N LYS A 515 -12.86 8.40 13.11
CA LYS A 515 -11.64 8.93 13.71
C LYS A 515 -10.55 7.89 13.80
N TYR A 516 -9.30 8.31 13.72
CA TYR A 516 -8.17 7.44 13.99
C TYR A 516 -7.86 7.39 15.49
N ARG A 517 -7.55 6.19 15.98
CA ARG A 517 -7.16 5.93 17.38
C ARG A 517 -6.08 4.87 17.43
N ASN A 518 -5.29 4.89 18.51
CA ASN A 518 -4.41 3.79 18.87
C ASN A 518 -5.24 2.75 19.64
N ILE A 519 -5.38 1.52 19.10
CA ILE A 519 -6.33 0.51 19.59
C ILE A 519 -5.76 -0.49 20.60
N GLY A 520 -4.52 -0.37 21.01
CA GLY A 520 -3.94 -1.30 21.97
C GLY A 520 -2.89 -2.21 21.36
N LYS A 521 -3.06 -3.56 21.44
CA LYS A 521 -2.01 -4.50 21.05
C LYS A 521 -2.54 -5.59 20.10
N THR A 522 -1.78 -5.85 19.04
CA THR A 522 -2.05 -6.95 18.09
C THR A 522 -0.82 -7.87 18.01
N ARG A 523 -1.04 -9.14 17.68
CA ARG A 523 0.00 -10.14 17.45
C ARG A 523 -0.15 -10.76 16.06
N ARG A 524 0.96 -10.95 15.41
CA ARG A 524 1.12 -11.71 14.18
C ARG A 524 2.19 -12.76 14.39
N MET A 525 1.90 -14.02 14.09
CA MET A 525 2.87 -15.10 14.18
C MET A 525 2.72 -15.99 12.95
N GLY A 526 3.82 -16.53 12.46
CA GLY A 526 3.75 -17.36 11.27
C GLY A 526 5.01 -18.13 10.95
N ILE A 527 4.86 -18.94 9.91
CA ILE A 527 5.91 -19.75 9.31
C ILE A 527 5.96 -19.39 7.83
N GLU A 528 7.15 -19.14 7.34
CA GLU A 528 7.45 -18.97 5.91
C GLU A 528 8.39 -20.08 5.48
N PHE A 529 8.07 -20.75 4.39
CA PHE A 529 8.88 -21.80 3.78
C PHE A 529 9.03 -21.51 2.29
N GLU A 530 10.24 -21.65 1.78
CA GLU A 530 10.56 -21.53 0.37
C GLU A 530 11.53 -22.65 -0.01
N ALA A 531 11.32 -23.26 -1.19
CA ALA A 531 12.23 -24.25 -1.75
C ALA A 531 12.32 -24.08 -3.27
N GLU A 532 13.54 -24.24 -3.79
CA GLU A 532 13.83 -24.27 -5.22
C GLU A 532 14.69 -25.48 -5.53
N GLN A 533 14.30 -26.24 -6.58
CA GLN A 533 14.94 -27.49 -6.96
C GLN A 533 15.05 -27.58 -8.47
N ASN A 534 16.18 -28.11 -8.95
CA ASN A 534 16.38 -28.49 -10.34
C ASN A 534 16.74 -29.99 -10.41
N ILE A 535 15.85 -30.82 -11.00
CA ILE A 535 16.01 -32.26 -11.11
C ILE A 535 15.90 -32.66 -12.58
N GLY A 536 17.02 -32.91 -13.21
CA GLY A 536 17.07 -33.22 -14.64
C GLY A 536 16.49 -32.07 -15.47
N LYS A 537 15.40 -32.32 -16.21
CA LYS A 537 14.70 -31.33 -17.03
C LYS A 537 13.63 -30.53 -16.26
N PHE A 538 13.36 -30.90 -15.00
CA PHE A 538 12.37 -30.22 -14.16
C PHE A 538 13.01 -29.16 -13.27
N GLY A 539 12.36 -28.00 -13.19
CA GLY A 539 12.57 -26.99 -12.16
C GLY A 539 11.32 -26.87 -11.31
N PHE A 540 11.47 -26.86 -9.99
CA PHE A 540 10.38 -26.68 -9.04
C PHE A 540 10.66 -25.45 -8.19
N ASN A 541 9.64 -24.62 -7.95
CA ASN A 541 9.66 -23.60 -6.92
C ASN A 541 8.41 -23.70 -6.06
N GLN A 542 8.60 -23.61 -4.76
CA GLN A 542 7.55 -23.82 -3.78
C GLN A 542 7.64 -22.73 -2.73
N SER A 543 6.52 -22.16 -2.35
CA SER A 543 6.44 -21.31 -1.17
C SER A 543 5.17 -21.57 -0.37
N LEU A 544 5.31 -21.53 0.95
CA LEU A 544 4.22 -21.69 1.89
C LEU A 544 4.34 -20.61 2.96
N THR A 545 3.27 -19.90 3.21
CA THR A 545 3.18 -18.93 4.31
C THR A 545 1.95 -19.23 5.14
N LEU A 546 2.15 -19.54 6.41
CA LEU A 546 1.10 -19.71 7.41
C LEU A 546 1.16 -18.51 8.37
N ILE A 547 0.06 -17.79 8.52
CA ILE A 547 -0.02 -16.62 9.41
C ILE A 547 -1.26 -16.72 10.29
N ASN A 548 -1.06 -16.49 11.59
CA ASN A 548 -2.14 -16.28 12.53
C ASN A 548 -2.04 -14.86 13.09
N THR A 549 -3.15 -14.13 13.07
CA THR A 549 -3.25 -12.77 13.60
C THR A 549 -4.27 -12.70 14.72
N LYS A 550 -4.00 -11.89 15.75
CA LYS A 550 -4.90 -11.75 16.88
C LYS A 550 -4.79 -10.38 17.55
N VAL A 551 -5.91 -9.79 17.88
CA VAL A 551 -5.98 -8.64 18.78
C VAL A 551 -5.80 -9.14 20.21
N LEU A 552 -4.74 -8.69 20.89
CA LEU A 552 -4.43 -9.08 22.29
C LEU A 552 -5.07 -8.15 23.32
N LYS A 553 -5.16 -6.86 22.96
CA LYS A 553 -5.75 -5.82 23.79
C LYS A 553 -6.40 -4.78 22.88
N SER A 554 -7.60 -4.40 23.21
CA SER A 554 -8.34 -3.30 22.56
C SER A 554 -8.75 -2.30 23.63
N ASN A 555 -9.02 -1.04 23.21
CA ASN A 555 -9.74 -0.07 24.02
C ASN A 555 -11.24 -0.17 23.72
N ASP A 556 -12.08 0.24 24.67
CA ASP A 556 -13.54 0.10 24.58
C ASP A 556 -14.16 0.91 23.45
N GLU A 557 -13.47 1.97 22.97
CA GLU A 557 -13.93 2.80 21.87
C GLU A 557 -13.85 2.14 20.48
N ALA A 558 -13.00 1.10 20.32
CA ALA A 558 -12.62 0.60 18.99
C ALA A 558 -13.63 -0.41 18.44
N ARG A 559 -14.56 -0.94 19.23
CA ARG A 559 -15.47 -2.05 18.86
C ARG A 559 -14.75 -3.23 18.20
N ILE A 560 -13.45 -3.34 18.46
CA ILE A 560 -12.58 -4.43 18.07
C ILE A 560 -12.30 -5.23 19.32
N GLU A 561 -12.68 -6.50 19.32
CA GLU A 561 -12.62 -7.33 20.52
C GLU A 561 -11.28 -8.04 20.65
N LYS A 562 -10.92 -8.34 21.90
CA LYS A 562 -9.79 -9.26 22.17
C LYS A 562 -10.09 -10.62 21.55
N GLY A 563 -9.16 -11.11 20.74
CA GLY A 563 -9.31 -12.36 20.00
C GLY A 563 -9.62 -12.19 18.53
N ASP A 564 -10.06 -11.02 18.10
CA ASP A 564 -10.32 -10.70 16.71
C ASP A 564 -9.07 -10.85 15.84
N LYS A 565 -9.27 -11.18 14.56
CA LYS A 565 -8.21 -11.24 13.55
C LYS A 565 -7.93 -9.88 12.95
N VAL A 566 -6.75 -9.70 12.40
CA VAL A 566 -6.45 -8.55 11.52
C VAL A 566 -7.14 -8.79 10.18
N PRO A 567 -7.92 -7.81 9.67
CA PRO A 567 -8.62 -7.95 8.40
C PRO A 567 -7.69 -8.09 7.19
N MET A 568 -8.17 -8.72 6.13
CA MET A 568 -7.50 -8.91 4.84
C MET A 568 -6.16 -9.67 4.95
N VAL A 569 -6.05 -10.57 5.93
CA VAL A 569 -4.88 -11.44 6.11
C VAL A 569 -5.29 -12.89 5.92
N PRO A 570 -4.94 -13.53 4.79
CA PRO A 570 -5.20 -14.95 4.59
C PRO A 570 -4.34 -15.79 5.52
N ARG A 571 -4.94 -16.81 6.15
CA ARG A 571 -4.23 -17.70 7.08
C ARG A 571 -3.16 -18.53 6.39
N LEU A 572 -3.37 -18.88 5.13
CA LEU A 572 -2.47 -19.69 4.32
C LEU A 572 -2.35 -19.07 2.93
N LYS A 573 -1.12 -18.95 2.47
CA LYS A 573 -0.76 -18.78 1.06
C LYS A 573 0.21 -19.88 0.65
N ALA A 574 -0.07 -20.55 -0.47
CA ALA A 574 0.82 -21.55 -1.07
C ALA A 574 1.05 -21.23 -2.54
N THR A 575 2.26 -21.46 -3.00
CA THR A 575 2.63 -21.35 -4.41
C THR A 575 3.41 -22.57 -4.82
N LEU A 576 3.07 -23.18 -5.97
CA LEU A 576 3.79 -24.28 -6.58
C LEU A 576 4.04 -23.94 -8.05
N GLY A 577 5.30 -23.76 -8.42
CA GLY A 577 5.74 -23.60 -9.79
C GLY A 577 6.47 -24.87 -10.28
N VAL A 578 6.16 -25.29 -11.48
CA VAL A 578 6.83 -26.39 -12.17
C VAL A 578 7.22 -25.90 -13.55
N LYS A 579 8.49 -26.03 -13.90
CA LYS A 579 9.03 -25.79 -15.22
C LYS A 579 9.55 -27.12 -15.79
N TYR A 580 9.30 -27.38 -17.08
CA TYR A 580 9.87 -28.51 -17.79
C TYR A 580 10.56 -28.04 -19.07
N ASN A 581 11.82 -28.42 -19.24
CA ASN A 581 12.60 -28.11 -20.44
C ASN A 581 12.45 -29.29 -21.43
N PHE A 582 11.57 -29.12 -22.45
CA PHE A 582 11.42 -30.11 -23.52
C PHE A 582 12.70 -30.27 -24.33
N THR A 583 13.26 -29.11 -24.71
CA THR A 583 14.56 -28.95 -25.38
C THR A 583 15.32 -27.77 -24.76
N ASP A 584 16.53 -27.49 -25.23
CA ASP A 584 17.30 -26.30 -24.80
C ASP A 584 16.60 -24.97 -25.18
N ARG A 585 15.69 -25.01 -26.17
CA ARG A 585 14.97 -23.84 -26.71
C ARG A 585 13.51 -23.80 -26.33
N LEU A 586 12.89 -24.91 -25.98
CA LEU A 586 11.45 -24.98 -25.66
C LEU A 586 11.27 -25.46 -24.22
N SER A 587 10.55 -24.67 -23.44
CA SER A 587 10.14 -25.04 -22.08
C SER A 587 8.66 -24.72 -21.84
N GLY A 588 8.03 -25.48 -20.94
CA GLY A 588 6.70 -25.22 -20.44
C GLY A 588 6.73 -24.92 -18.95
N TYR A 589 5.72 -24.24 -18.45
CA TYR A 589 5.58 -23.99 -17.01
C TYR A 589 4.12 -24.02 -16.55
N LEU A 590 3.97 -24.37 -15.29
CA LEU A 590 2.72 -24.34 -14.54
C LEU A 590 2.99 -23.62 -13.22
N ASN A 591 2.15 -22.65 -12.87
CA ASN A 591 2.20 -21.97 -11.59
C ASN A 591 0.83 -22.02 -10.92
N TYR A 592 0.75 -22.66 -9.77
CA TYR A 592 -0.46 -22.70 -8.95
C TYR A 592 -0.29 -21.83 -7.72
N VAL A 593 -1.23 -20.93 -7.48
CA VAL A 593 -1.27 -20.05 -6.31
C VAL A 593 -2.58 -20.27 -5.58
N TYR A 594 -2.50 -20.59 -4.29
CA TYR A 594 -3.65 -20.75 -3.40
C TYR A 594 -3.62 -19.70 -2.29
N LEU A 595 -4.72 -19.01 -2.09
CA LEU A 595 -5.01 -18.17 -0.93
C LEU A 595 -6.17 -18.77 -0.14
N ALA A 596 -5.98 -18.95 1.17
CA ALA A 596 -7.06 -19.36 2.07
C ALA A 596 -8.01 -18.19 2.32
N LYS A 597 -9.17 -18.53 2.89
CA LYS A 597 -10.17 -17.54 3.31
C LYS A 597 -9.58 -16.46 4.23
N GLN A 598 -10.07 -15.25 4.07
CA GLN A 598 -9.70 -14.08 4.86
C GLN A 598 -10.93 -13.35 5.38
N GLU A 599 -10.78 -12.63 6.49
CA GLU A 599 -11.85 -11.87 7.11
C GLU A 599 -11.79 -10.41 6.66
N THR A 600 -12.94 -9.84 6.34
CA THR A 600 -13.13 -8.40 6.18
C THR A 600 -14.03 -7.88 7.29
N ARG A 601 -13.98 -6.57 7.49
CA ARG A 601 -14.87 -5.87 8.43
C ARG A 601 -15.54 -4.73 7.71
N GLU A 602 -16.82 -4.63 7.94
CA GLU A 602 -17.67 -3.59 7.42
C GLU A 602 -18.35 -2.89 8.60
N LEU A 603 -18.35 -1.56 8.59
CA LEU A 603 -19.18 -0.81 9.49
C LEU A 603 -20.55 -0.62 8.82
N ARG A 604 -21.59 -1.14 9.41
CA ARG A 604 -22.97 -0.87 9.02
C ARG A 604 -23.55 0.20 9.91
N GLU A 605 -24.05 1.22 9.27
CA GLU A 605 -24.90 2.20 9.93
C GLU A 605 -26.18 1.48 10.40
N ASN A 606 -26.55 1.71 11.65
CA ASN A 606 -27.80 1.21 12.13
C ASN A 606 -28.92 2.10 11.58
N SER A 607 -29.92 1.50 10.93
CA SER A 607 -31.11 2.22 10.47
C SER A 607 -31.88 2.89 11.60
N ASP A 608 -31.73 2.38 12.83
CA ASP A 608 -32.25 3.00 14.05
C ASP A 608 -31.20 3.97 14.60
N ILE A 609 -31.43 5.28 14.42
CA ILE A 609 -30.55 6.37 14.85
C ILE A 609 -30.24 6.33 16.36
N SER A 610 -31.09 5.67 17.15
CA SER A 610 -30.86 5.50 18.58
C SER A 610 -29.88 4.40 18.94
N LYS A 611 -29.53 3.56 17.99
CA LYS A 611 -28.56 2.45 18.14
C LYS A 611 -27.24 2.77 17.50
N ASP A 612 -26.20 2.25 18.10
CA ASP A 612 -24.85 2.38 17.57
C ASP A 612 -24.67 1.58 16.26
N ASP A 613 -23.81 2.10 15.37
CA ASP A 613 -23.34 1.36 14.20
C ASP A 613 -22.70 0.02 14.59
N VAL A 614 -22.87 -0.98 13.77
CA VAL A 614 -22.42 -2.35 14.06
C VAL A 614 -21.25 -2.73 13.13
N ILE A 615 -20.19 -3.31 13.69
CA ILE A 615 -19.15 -3.95 12.89
C ILE A 615 -19.63 -5.33 12.46
N VAL A 616 -19.82 -5.51 11.15
CA VAL A 616 -20.13 -6.80 10.55
C VAL A 616 -18.84 -7.46 10.07
N LYS A 617 -18.61 -8.69 10.54
CA LYS A 617 -17.50 -9.52 10.05
C LYS A 617 -17.99 -10.33 8.87
N HIS A 618 -17.26 -10.27 7.76
CA HIS A 618 -17.53 -11.07 6.56
C HIS A 618 -16.31 -11.91 6.21
N THR A 619 -16.52 -13.05 5.57
CA THR A 619 -15.42 -13.94 5.15
C THR A 619 -15.38 -14.04 3.64
N ILE A 620 -14.30 -13.56 3.05
CA ILE A 620 -13.99 -13.82 1.64
C ILE A 620 -13.52 -15.27 1.50
N GLY A 621 -14.11 -16.02 0.56
CA GLY A 621 -13.74 -17.41 0.29
C GLY A 621 -12.29 -17.57 -0.16
N GLY A 622 -11.69 -18.70 0.18
CA GLY A 622 -10.38 -19.06 -0.36
C GLY A 622 -10.48 -19.45 -1.84
N HIS A 623 -9.39 -19.24 -2.57
CA HIS A 623 -9.33 -19.56 -4.00
C HIS A 623 -7.94 -20.03 -4.43
N GLY A 624 -7.90 -20.78 -5.54
CA GLY A 624 -6.67 -21.15 -6.21
C GLY A 624 -6.71 -20.75 -7.67
N THR A 625 -5.58 -20.27 -8.20
CA THR A 625 -5.43 -19.93 -9.62
C THR A 625 -4.28 -20.72 -10.22
N LEU A 626 -4.48 -21.23 -11.44
CA LEU A 626 -3.48 -21.93 -12.22
C LEU A 626 -3.11 -21.10 -13.44
N GLU A 627 -1.82 -20.81 -13.60
CA GLU A 627 -1.22 -20.24 -14.79
C GLU A 627 -0.43 -21.31 -15.52
N ALA A 628 -0.52 -21.37 -16.85
CA ALA A 628 0.23 -22.27 -17.71
C ALA A 628 0.74 -21.54 -18.93
N GLY A 629 1.91 -21.93 -19.43
CA GLY A 629 2.44 -21.36 -20.67
C GLY A 629 3.63 -22.13 -21.22
N LEU A 630 4.00 -21.74 -22.44
CA LEU A 630 5.16 -22.19 -23.17
C LEU A 630 6.10 -21.00 -23.42
N SER A 631 7.41 -21.27 -23.37
CA SER A 631 8.46 -20.33 -23.72
C SER A 631 9.34 -20.97 -24.78
N TYR A 632 9.53 -20.26 -25.91
CA TYR A 632 10.37 -20.68 -27.01
C TYR A 632 11.45 -19.65 -27.26
N LYS A 633 12.71 -20.08 -27.30
CA LYS A 633 13.90 -19.28 -27.58
C LYS A 633 14.38 -19.59 -28.99
N PRO A 634 14.01 -18.80 -30.03
CA PRO A 634 14.48 -19.00 -31.38
C PRO A 634 16.01 -18.85 -31.49
N ASP A 635 16.58 -17.96 -30.68
CA ASP A 635 18.00 -17.67 -30.55
C ASP A 635 18.40 -17.36 -29.11
N ASN A 636 19.63 -16.87 -28.89
CA ASN A 636 20.16 -16.55 -27.56
C ASN A 636 19.64 -15.19 -27.01
N TYR A 637 19.02 -14.39 -27.85
CA TYR A 637 18.60 -13.03 -27.54
C TYR A 637 17.09 -12.89 -27.34
N SER A 638 16.30 -13.79 -27.96
CA SER A 638 14.86 -13.71 -28.03
C SER A 638 14.17 -14.80 -27.23
N ASP A 639 13.06 -14.44 -26.56
CA ASP A 639 12.19 -15.36 -25.82
C ASP A 639 10.72 -15.03 -26.11
N ILE A 640 10.03 -15.95 -26.79
CA ILE A 640 8.61 -15.85 -27.12
C ILE A 640 7.83 -16.68 -26.09
N LYS A 641 6.88 -16.05 -25.42
CA LYS A 641 6.01 -16.75 -24.45
C LYS A 641 4.55 -16.63 -24.85
N ILE A 642 3.85 -17.75 -24.75
CA ILE A 642 2.39 -17.81 -24.85
C ILE A 642 1.85 -18.48 -23.60
N GLY A 643 0.78 -17.94 -23.03
CA GLY A 643 0.22 -18.51 -21.81
C GLY A 643 -1.17 -18.03 -21.49
N ALA A 644 -1.72 -18.63 -20.43
CA ALA A 644 -3.00 -18.27 -19.86
C ALA A 644 -2.91 -18.20 -18.34
N LYS A 645 -3.44 -17.12 -17.77
CA LYS A 645 -3.63 -16.94 -16.32
C LYS A 645 -5.03 -17.39 -15.94
N ASN A 646 -5.18 -17.91 -14.71
CA ASN A 646 -6.43 -18.47 -14.21
C ASN A 646 -7.10 -19.40 -15.22
N ILE A 647 -6.33 -20.36 -15.77
CA ILE A 647 -6.76 -21.25 -16.86
C ILE A 647 -8.01 -22.07 -16.52
N LEU A 648 -8.23 -22.33 -15.22
CA LEU A 648 -9.42 -23.03 -14.71
C LEU A 648 -10.66 -22.12 -14.62
N SER A 649 -10.51 -20.82 -14.92
CA SER A 649 -11.57 -19.80 -14.83
C SER A 649 -12.25 -19.75 -13.48
N ASN A 650 -11.49 -19.93 -12.39
CA ASN A 650 -12.02 -19.86 -11.04
C ASN A 650 -12.54 -18.44 -10.77
N LYS A 651 -13.77 -18.37 -10.30
CA LYS A 651 -14.44 -17.12 -9.94
C LYS A 651 -14.18 -16.79 -8.46
N TYR A 652 -13.52 -15.69 -8.20
CA TYR A 652 -13.24 -15.23 -6.83
C TYR A 652 -13.30 -13.71 -6.76
N ASN A 653 -13.29 -13.16 -5.55
CA ASN A 653 -13.34 -11.73 -5.32
C ASN A 653 -12.04 -11.27 -4.64
N LEU A 654 -11.50 -10.13 -5.10
CA LEU A 654 -10.34 -9.47 -4.49
C LEU A 654 -10.70 -8.85 -3.15
N ARG A 655 -11.91 -8.33 -3.04
CA ARG A 655 -12.52 -7.79 -1.83
C ARG A 655 -14.00 -8.15 -1.83
N GLU A 656 -14.56 -8.37 -0.65
CA GLU A 656 -15.96 -8.69 -0.50
C GLU A 656 -16.42 -8.26 0.90
N THR A 657 -17.59 -7.67 0.94
CA THR A 657 -18.37 -7.40 2.14
C THR A 657 -19.67 -8.20 2.02
N SER A 658 -20.59 -8.02 2.96
CA SER A 658 -21.89 -8.65 2.87
C SER A 658 -22.82 -8.03 1.82
N LEU A 659 -22.48 -6.82 1.31
CA LEU A 659 -23.29 -6.05 0.36
C LEU A 659 -22.63 -5.92 -1.00
N GLU A 660 -21.30 -5.81 -1.02
CA GLU A 660 -20.53 -5.45 -2.21
C GLU A 660 -19.32 -6.36 -2.40
N ALA A 661 -18.91 -6.54 -3.65
CA ALA A 661 -17.73 -7.30 -4.01
C ALA A 661 -16.92 -6.65 -5.14
N LEU A 662 -15.60 -6.86 -5.13
CA LEU A 662 -14.69 -6.54 -6.20
C LEU A 662 -14.27 -7.84 -6.90
N PRO A 663 -14.88 -8.19 -8.04
CA PRO A 663 -14.55 -9.43 -8.75
C PRO A 663 -13.13 -9.42 -9.31
N ALA A 664 -12.47 -10.56 -9.25
CA ALA A 664 -11.19 -10.78 -9.91
C ALA A 664 -11.37 -11.19 -11.38
N PRO A 665 -10.35 -10.95 -12.24
CA PRO A 665 -10.35 -11.41 -13.63
C PRO A 665 -10.49 -12.94 -13.71
N GLU A 666 -11.31 -13.38 -14.66
CA GLU A 666 -11.41 -14.78 -15.05
C GLU A 666 -10.22 -15.17 -15.94
N ARG A 667 -10.32 -16.28 -16.69
CA ARG A 667 -9.26 -16.73 -17.61
C ARG A 667 -8.87 -15.61 -18.59
N ASN A 668 -7.56 -15.40 -18.73
CA ASN A 668 -7.02 -14.46 -19.70
C ASN A 668 -5.74 -15.02 -20.33
N TYR A 669 -5.45 -14.60 -21.56
CA TYR A 669 -4.37 -15.10 -22.39
C TYR A 669 -3.37 -13.99 -22.67
N TYR A 670 -2.12 -14.37 -22.95
CA TYR A 670 -1.08 -13.44 -23.36
C TYR A 670 -0.07 -14.06 -24.32
N LEU A 671 0.49 -13.20 -25.17
CA LEU A 671 1.64 -13.44 -26.01
C LEU A 671 2.68 -12.38 -25.68
N GLN A 672 3.91 -12.79 -25.39
CA GLN A 672 5.00 -11.91 -25.02
C GLN A 672 6.25 -12.21 -25.84
N LEU A 673 6.90 -11.18 -26.34
CA LEU A 673 8.22 -11.24 -26.95
C LEU A 673 9.20 -10.43 -26.11
N ASN A 674 10.24 -11.09 -25.64
CA ASN A 674 11.37 -10.46 -24.95
C ASN A 674 12.61 -10.52 -25.84
N VAL A 675 13.34 -9.43 -25.92
CA VAL A 675 14.63 -9.36 -26.63
C VAL A 675 15.68 -8.77 -25.69
N ARG A 676 16.86 -9.40 -25.60
CA ARG A 676 17.98 -8.98 -24.73
C ARG A 676 19.32 -9.04 -25.47
N PHE A 677 20.10 -7.98 -25.37
CA PHE A 677 21.46 -7.91 -25.88
C PHE A 677 22.46 -7.59 -24.77
#